data_08668c2d55af5b9a3a8342a180a3b0b3
#
_entry.id   08668c2d55af5b9a3a8342a180a3b0b3
#
_cell.length_a   1.000
_cell.length_b   1.000
_cell.length_c   1.000
_cell.angle_alpha   90.00
_cell.angle_beta   90.00
_cell.angle_gamma   90.00
#
_symmetry.space_group_name_H-M   'P 1'
#
loop_
_entity.id
_entity.type
_entity.pdbx_description
1 polymer ?
#
loop_
_entity_poly.entity_id
_entity_poly.type
_entity_poly.pdbx_seq_one_letter_code
_entity_poly.pdbx_strand_id
1 'polypeptide(L)'
;MKRFFAVIVVMLATLYPTKAHAFVVTTTIGIIGGILAGTGFVTPLVFVGGIGAVNAGVAIGAFLTSGFGSLLLSAGLSAVQYLMASKGRGGQQAPSMDAVRINVRVAEADRWLHIGAVRAGGAALFAEFDDDGNFWYLVVHGDSELTGTRKRYFDDREIEIDGNGWVTTNEFCLTSDGDPYEGSGTKVPYFRIYTTTFTPDDPTPPAIADFKAAFSQWTDDHKLVGTTYSVIYIKNISIENRHKIYRWRGSVGLGEPAFSIVGEWDRCYDPRDVTQDINDRSTWKFSSNSALIWARFRTHPYGRNKPMSSIDWGNVALQAAISDQDIVGISGTQKRYACGISVPESKERYVAEAEILLTADAVIMHNNVGKTYAQVGYYEAPDLTFTRNKDIITMSSREATNGEMETDGVIVRYIDPEFNYQAQPSAPWINPLYYVEGTTPRYLKVDILACQNHNQAMRLAKAIGLRSQSSHRLAPTVGLRGLKARRKRVIDLQYDEAFSGDYEIATPVEIDENGITASFGCVPVDPNRWTLLEGEESSKAAAVVIIPGAGAPVLPTGVVVYAAPIAGSGGATVRIEATFDTSPRADFLYMFEFELAGETDIWRPMVVRMTDNFAYSETVPNGQTHRVRWWTRTSSGRVSAKATPVEIEAVADTVAPGPPTGVSATGGVGEATIDWTTPNSANHFATLIYRNTIDDINTSSIVETVYGAPNTVDTYFDDSLIADDYYYWLISINGSNIPSTPAATGLTVVT
;
A
#
# COMPACT_ATOMS: atom_id res chain seq x y z
N MET A 1 46.81 13.45 9.76
CA MET A 1 46.55 13.84 8.37
C MET A 1 45.07 13.74 7.96
N LYS A 2 44.35 12.63 8.17
CA LYS A 2 42.93 12.51 7.76
C LYS A 2 41.95 13.50 8.41
N ARG A 3 42.12 13.82 9.69
CA ARG A 3 41.28 14.82 10.39
C ARG A 3 41.59 16.27 10.01
N PHE A 4 42.81 16.56 9.63
CA PHE A 4 43.25 17.90 9.22
C PHE A 4 42.71 18.26 7.83
N PHE A 5 42.61 17.29 6.93
CA PHE A 5 42.04 17.50 5.59
C PHE A 5 40.52 17.72 5.61
N ALA A 6 39.81 17.02 6.50
CA ALA A 6 38.36 17.22 6.67
C ALA A 6 38.01 18.61 7.20
N VAL A 7 38.85 19.17 8.09
CA VAL A 7 38.65 20.54 8.63
C VAL A 7 38.91 21.60 7.55
N ILE A 8 39.91 21.40 6.68
CA ILE A 8 40.19 22.32 5.58
C ILE A 8 39.04 22.34 4.54
N VAL A 9 38.46 21.20 4.22
CA VAL A 9 37.32 21.10 3.28
C VAL A 9 36.08 21.78 3.87
N VAL A 10 35.81 21.62 5.14
CA VAL A 10 34.69 22.30 5.85
C VAL A 10 34.95 23.81 5.94
N MET A 11 36.17 24.26 6.21
CA MET A 11 36.51 25.69 6.22
C MET A 11 36.41 26.34 4.85
N LEU A 12 36.79 25.66 3.78
CA LEU A 12 36.63 26.16 2.41
C LEU A 12 35.16 26.27 1.98
N ALA A 13 34.30 25.36 2.44
CA ALA A 13 32.87 25.39 2.14
C ALA A 13 32.10 26.53 2.85
N THR A 14 32.63 27.02 3.99
CA THR A 14 32.00 28.12 4.76
C THR A 14 32.42 29.51 4.31
N LEU A 15 33.51 29.65 3.57
CA LEU A 15 34.09 30.94 3.21
C LEU A 15 33.62 31.52 1.87
N TYR A 16 32.98 30.73 0.98
CA TYR A 16 32.54 31.22 -0.34
C TYR A 16 31.22 30.60 -0.81
N PRO A 17 30.07 31.27 -0.67
CA PRO A 17 28.78 30.74 -1.12
C PRO A 17 28.48 31.17 -2.56
N THR A 18 29.05 30.51 -3.55
CA THR A 18 28.63 30.70 -4.97
C THR A 18 28.42 29.33 -5.63
N LYS A 19 27.50 29.31 -6.63
CA LYS A 19 27.07 28.09 -7.35
C LYS A 19 28.21 27.25 -7.95
N ALA A 20 29.38 27.85 -8.16
CA ALA A 20 30.57 27.18 -8.69
C ALA A 20 31.24 26.23 -7.66
N HIS A 21 31.06 26.47 -6.36
CA HIS A 21 31.71 25.70 -5.30
C HIS A 21 30.97 24.41 -4.94
N ALA A 22 29.67 24.33 -5.21
CA ALA A 22 28.89 23.08 -5.04
C ALA A 22 29.44 21.94 -5.94
N PHE A 23 29.91 22.29 -7.11
CA PHE A 23 30.51 21.34 -8.06
C PHE A 23 31.83 20.74 -7.55
N VAL A 24 32.73 21.55 -7.00
CA VAL A 24 34.03 21.08 -6.49
C VAL A 24 33.86 20.23 -5.23
N VAL A 25 32.91 20.61 -4.34
CA VAL A 25 32.63 19.86 -3.10
C VAL A 25 32.02 18.50 -3.42
N THR A 26 31.12 18.43 -4.38
CA THR A 26 30.45 17.18 -4.76
C THR A 26 31.42 16.20 -5.41
N THR A 27 32.31 16.69 -6.28
CA THR A 27 33.33 15.85 -6.93
C THR A 27 34.37 15.35 -5.91
N THR A 28 34.79 16.21 -4.98
CA THR A 28 35.77 15.83 -3.94
C THR A 28 35.20 14.83 -2.93
N ILE A 29 33.93 14.96 -2.57
CA ILE A 29 33.24 14.00 -1.67
C ILE A 29 33.05 12.64 -2.38
N GLY A 30 32.74 12.62 -3.67
CA GLY A 30 32.65 11.39 -4.46
C GLY A 30 33.95 10.61 -4.51
N ILE A 31 35.07 11.31 -4.72
CA ILE A 31 36.41 10.70 -4.75
C ILE A 31 36.84 10.17 -3.37
N ILE A 32 36.52 10.89 -2.29
CA ILE A 32 36.86 10.47 -0.92
C ILE A 32 35.97 9.28 -0.48
N GLY A 33 34.70 9.23 -0.89
CA GLY A 33 33.80 8.11 -0.62
C GLY A 33 34.30 6.81 -1.27
N GLY A 34 34.80 6.86 -2.50
CA GLY A 34 35.36 5.70 -3.20
C GLY A 34 36.63 5.15 -2.58
N ILE A 35 37.49 6.02 -2.03
CA ILE A 35 38.75 5.62 -1.39
C ILE A 35 38.54 5.02 0.01
N LEU A 36 37.46 5.42 0.71
CA LEU A 36 37.14 4.93 2.06
C LEU A 36 36.40 3.60 2.09
N ALA A 37 35.78 3.19 0.98
CA ALA A 37 35.01 1.96 0.91
C ALA A 37 35.85 0.70 0.61
N GLY A 38 37.14 0.82 0.34
CA GLY A 38 38.05 -0.33 0.17
C GLY A 38 37.75 -1.28 -0.99
N THR A 39 36.75 -0.95 -1.80
CA THR A 39 36.30 -1.70 -2.97
C THR A 39 36.70 -0.92 -4.21
N GLY A 40 37.48 -1.53 -5.09
CA GLY A 40 37.91 -0.92 -6.33
C GLY A 40 36.71 -0.31 -7.09
N PHE A 41 36.75 0.97 -7.22
CA PHE A 41 35.95 1.79 -8.12
C PHE A 41 34.50 1.33 -8.40
N VAL A 42 33.58 1.62 -7.48
CA VAL A 42 32.19 1.87 -7.83
C VAL A 42 31.92 3.35 -7.60
N THR A 43 32.16 4.17 -8.61
CA THR A 43 31.60 5.53 -8.65
C THR A 43 30.14 5.40 -9.05
N PRO A 44 29.18 5.87 -8.23
CA PRO A 44 27.84 6.10 -8.77
C PRO A 44 27.96 7.18 -9.84
N LEU A 45 27.65 6.84 -11.09
CA LEU A 45 27.50 7.80 -12.17
C LEU A 45 26.27 8.68 -11.85
N VAL A 46 26.51 9.80 -11.20
CA VAL A 46 25.52 10.87 -11.12
C VAL A 46 25.57 11.59 -12.46
N PHE A 47 24.60 11.32 -13.34
CA PHE A 47 24.35 12.15 -14.50
C PHE A 47 23.78 13.48 -14.05
N VAL A 48 24.63 14.46 -13.81
CA VAL A 48 24.24 15.86 -13.81
C VAL A 48 24.28 16.32 -15.26
N GLY A 49 23.12 16.61 -15.83
CA GLY A 49 23.04 17.19 -17.17
C GLY A 49 23.81 18.51 -17.24
N GLY A 50 24.81 18.57 -18.06
CA GLY A 50 25.55 19.80 -18.37
C GLY A 50 27.05 19.61 -18.39
N ILE A 51 27.58 19.27 -19.59
CA ILE A 51 28.91 19.64 -20.09
C ILE A 51 30.10 19.45 -19.13
N GLY A 52 30.71 18.32 -19.22
CA GLY A 52 32.06 18.05 -18.74
C GLY A 52 32.45 16.68 -19.29
N ALA A 53 33.46 16.65 -20.15
CA ALA A 53 33.98 15.44 -20.74
C ALA A 53 34.37 14.44 -19.65
N VAL A 54 33.50 13.47 -19.36
CA VAL A 54 33.91 12.24 -18.70
C VAL A 54 34.58 11.43 -19.80
N ASN A 55 35.83 11.10 -19.63
CA ASN A 55 36.60 10.30 -20.60
C ASN A 55 35.77 9.10 -21.03
N ALA A 56 35.52 8.94 -22.32
CA ALA A 56 34.79 7.82 -22.88
C ALA A 56 35.27 6.47 -22.36
N GLY A 57 36.56 6.34 -22.11
CA GLY A 57 37.16 5.18 -21.49
C GLY A 57 36.68 4.86 -20.06
N VAL A 58 36.32 5.88 -19.27
CA VAL A 58 35.84 5.68 -17.88
C VAL A 58 34.38 5.23 -17.87
N ALA A 59 33.53 5.84 -18.71
CA ALA A 59 32.12 5.45 -18.84
C ALA A 59 31.96 4.03 -19.40
N ILE A 60 32.76 3.69 -20.40
CA ILE A 60 32.80 2.36 -21.02
C ILE A 60 33.45 1.35 -20.08
N GLY A 61 34.50 1.74 -19.35
CA GLY A 61 35.10 0.92 -18.30
C GLY A 61 34.08 0.58 -17.20
N ALA A 62 33.28 1.55 -16.74
CA ALA A 62 32.20 1.31 -15.77
C ALA A 62 31.10 0.40 -16.32
N PHE A 63 30.72 0.54 -17.60
CA PHE A 63 29.79 -0.34 -18.28
C PHE A 63 30.32 -1.79 -18.33
N LEU A 64 31.58 -1.98 -18.63
CA LEU A 64 32.21 -3.30 -18.70
C LEU A 64 32.45 -3.90 -17.30
N THR A 65 32.61 -3.09 -16.25
CA THR A 65 32.99 -3.56 -14.90
C THR A 65 31.82 -3.82 -13.95
N SER A 66 30.58 -3.39 -14.23
CA SER A 66 29.45 -3.61 -13.33
C SER A 66 28.47 -4.64 -13.86
N GLY A 67 28.10 -5.63 -13.03
CA GLY A 67 26.97 -6.51 -13.29
C GLY A 67 25.65 -5.77 -13.46
N PHE A 68 25.54 -4.60 -12.84
CA PHE A 68 24.47 -3.64 -13.03
C PHE A 68 24.52 -2.88 -14.37
N GLY A 69 25.67 -2.78 -15.02
CA GLY A 69 25.80 -2.12 -16.31
C GLY A 69 24.87 -2.69 -17.39
N SER A 70 24.50 -3.97 -17.27
CA SER A 70 23.56 -4.60 -18.21
C SER A 70 22.09 -4.19 -18.02
N LEU A 71 21.70 -3.80 -16.82
CA LEU A 71 20.36 -3.25 -16.54
C LEU A 71 20.22 -1.77 -16.92
N LEU A 72 21.36 -1.09 -17.14
CA LEU A 72 21.44 0.37 -17.31
C LEU A 72 21.35 0.87 -18.75
N LEU A 73 20.99 0.06 -19.65
CA LEU A 73 21.36 0.16 -21.07
C LEU A 73 20.38 0.82 -22.00
N SER A 74 19.51 1.62 -21.50
CA SER A 74 18.72 2.53 -22.31
C SER A 74 18.26 3.70 -21.44
N ALA A 75 17.81 4.79 -22.02
CA ALA A 75 17.26 5.92 -21.27
C ALA A 75 16.08 5.54 -20.33
N GLY A 76 15.49 4.33 -20.50
CA GLY A 76 14.54 3.72 -19.57
C GLY A 76 15.16 3.07 -18.34
N LEU A 77 16.45 2.78 -18.36
CA LEU A 77 17.14 2.02 -17.29
C LEU A 77 17.67 2.84 -16.14
N SER A 78 17.79 4.16 -16.27
CA SER A 78 18.00 5.03 -15.12
C SER A 78 16.87 4.90 -14.09
N ALA A 79 15.66 4.50 -14.52
CA ALA A 79 14.54 4.24 -13.62
C ALA A 79 14.66 2.91 -12.89
N VAL A 80 15.13 1.85 -13.54
CA VAL A 80 15.36 0.57 -12.86
C VAL A 80 16.44 0.72 -11.80
N GLN A 81 17.50 1.50 -12.07
CA GLN A 81 18.51 1.85 -11.06
C GLN A 81 17.91 2.63 -9.90
N TYR A 82 17.09 3.63 -10.18
CA TYR A 82 16.47 4.42 -9.13
C TYR A 82 15.49 3.57 -8.30
N LEU A 83 14.69 2.73 -8.94
CA LEU A 83 13.77 1.81 -8.26
C LEU A 83 14.51 0.76 -7.43
N MET A 84 15.68 0.28 -7.88
CA MET A 84 16.51 -0.63 -7.10
C MET A 84 17.33 0.09 -6.02
N ALA A 85 17.84 1.28 -6.29
CA ALA A 85 18.60 2.07 -5.32
C ALA A 85 17.72 2.69 -4.23
N SER A 86 16.46 2.99 -4.52
CA SER A 86 15.51 3.52 -3.53
C SER A 86 15.10 2.48 -2.47
N LYS A 87 15.16 1.19 -2.78
CA LYS A 87 14.96 0.11 -1.80
C LYS A 87 16.08 0.01 -0.73
N GLY A 88 17.24 0.60 -0.98
CA GLY A 88 18.41 0.58 -0.06
C GLY A 88 18.60 1.83 0.81
N ARG A 89 17.86 2.91 0.57
CA ARG A 89 17.92 4.12 1.38
C ARG A 89 16.59 4.29 2.11
N GLY A 90 16.62 4.24 3.45
CA GLY A 90 15.49 4.59 4.31
C GLY A 90 15.12 6.09 4.20
N GLY A 91 14.64 6.48 3.03
CA GLY A 91 14.02 7.77 2.73
C GLY A 91 12.56 7.51 2.36
N GLN A 92 11.68 8.44 2.69
CA GLN A 92 10.24 8.39 2.49
C GLN A 92 9.85 7.55 1.26
N GLN A 93 9.18 6.43 1.52
CA GLN A 93 8.60 5.62 0.45
C GLN A 93 7.74 6.54 -0.41
N ALA A 94 8.04 6.61 -1.71
CA ALA A 94 7.08 7.17 -2.66
C ALA A 94 5.72 6.49 -2.40
N PRO A 95 4.60 7.26 -2.40
CA PRO A 95 3.29 6.68 -2.13
C PRO A 95 3.11 5.44 -3.00
N SER A 96 2.83 4.32 -2.36
CA SER A 96 2.60 3.08 -3.09
C SER A 96 1.38 3.26 -3.99
N MET A 97 1.27 2.49 -5.08
CA MET A 97 0.03 2.49 -5.88
C MET A 97 -1.21 2.13 -5.05
N ASP A 98 -1.04 1.57 -3.86
CA ASP A 98 -2.11 1.39 -2.89
C ASP A 98 -2.65 2.71 -2.35
N ALA A 99 -1.81 3.76 -2.24
CA ALA A 99 -2.26 5.11 -1.89
C ALA A 99 -3.20 5.73 -2.94
N VAL A 100 -3.12 5.30 -4.19
CA VAL A 100 -4.01 5.77 -5.28
C VAL A 100 -5.45 5.26 -5.09
N ARG A 101 -5.68 4.21 -4.31
CA ARG A 101 -6.99 3.56 -4.13
C ARG A 101 -7.73 3.97 -2.87
N ILE A 102 -7.07 4.61 -1.93
CA ILE A 102 -7.65 5.08 -0.67
C ILE A 102 -7.91 6.59 -0.73
N ASN A 103 -8.90 7.04 0.04
CA ASN A 103 -9.10 8.47 0.24
C ASN A 103 -8.24 8.92 1.41
N VAL A 104 -7.32 9.84 1.16
CA VAL A 104 -6.37 10.34 2.16
C VAL A 104 -6.89 11.65 2.73
N ARG A 105 -7.00 11.73 4.06
CA ARG A 105 -7.28 12.98 4.78
C ARG A 105 -5.99 13.50 5.38
N VAL A 106 -5.33 14.42 4.70
CA VAL A 106 -4.12 15.09 5.16
C VAL A 106 -4.20 16.58 4.84
N ALA A 107 -3.53 17.41 5.62
CA ALA A 107 -3.52 18.86 5.43
C ALA A 107 -2.91 19.26 4.07
N GLU A 108 -1.93 18.51 3.59
CA GLU A 108 -1.31 18.69 2.29
C GLU A 108 -1.35 17.33 1.57
N ALA A 109 -2.29 17.16 0.64
CA ALA A 109 -2.37 15.97 -0.20
C ALA A 109 -1.62 16.20 -1.51
N ASP A 110 -0.88 15.18 -1.97
CA ASP A 110 -0.28 15.20 -3.31
C ASP A 110 -1.37 15.40 -4.37
N ARG A 111 -1.09 16.25 -5.34
CA ARG A 111 -1.86 16.34 -6.58
C ARG A 111 -1.44 15.20 -7.50
N TRP A 112 -2.40 14.60 -8.20
CA TRP A 112 -2.17 13.44 -9.04
C TRP A 112 -2.42 13.74 -10.51
N LEU A 113 -1.47 13.37 -11.35
CA LEU A 113 -1.64 13.32 -12.81
C LEU A 113 -1.93 11.87 -13.21
N HIS A 114 -3.08 11.63 -13.82
CA HIS A 114 -3.46 10.34 -14.38
C HIS A 114 -3.46 10.40 -15.91
N ILE A 115 -2.88 9.42 -16.58
CA ILE A 115 -2.92 9.29 -18.05
C ILE A 115 -3.16 7.82 -18.41
N GLY A 116 -4.09 7.57 -19.31
CA GLY A 116 -4.49 6.21 -19.68
C GLY A 116 -5.60 5.65 -18.78
N ALA A 117 -5.82 4.34 -18.83
CA ALA A 117 -6.83 3.69 -18.01
C ALA A 117 -6.24 3.33 -16.64
N VAL A 118 -6.61 4.05 -15.58
CA VAL A 118 -6.13 3.76 -14.22
C VAL A 118 -7.25 3.87 -13.19
N ARG A 119 -7.09 3.15 -12.08
CA ARG A 119 -7.94 3.29 -10.91
C ARG A 119 -7.42 4.41 -10.04
N ALA A 120 -8.21 5.48 -9.86
CA ALA A 120 -7.88 6.63 -9.06
C ALA A 120 -8.80 6.73 -7.84
N GLY A 121 -8.22 6.80 -6.65
CA GLY A 121 -8.88 7.22 -5.40
C GLY A 121 -8.85 8.73 -5.29
N GLY A 122 -8.14 9.28 -4.32
CA GLY A 122 -7.91 10.72 -4.21
C GLY A 122 -7.88 11.26 -2.79
N ALA A 123 -7.82 12.58 -2.69
CA ALA A 123 -7.83 13.28 -1.42
C ALA A 123 -9.25 13.64 -1.00
N ALA A 124 -9.65 13.29 0.22
CA ALA A 124 -10.91 13.72 0.82
C ALA A 124 -10.74 15.12 1.41
N LEU A 125 -11.29 16.14 0.71
CA LEU A 125 -11.14 17.55 1.09
C LEU A 125 -12.28 18.07 1.97
N PHE A 126 -13.45 17.44 1.91
CA PHE A 126 -14.63 17.86 2.64
C PHE A 126 -15.40 16.62 3.14
N ALA A 127 -15.93 16.68 4.36
CA ALA A 127 -16.78 15.65 4.91
C ALA A 127 -17.62 16.26 6.05
N GLU A 128 -18.96 16.34 5.89
CA GLU A 128 -19.86 16.97 6.83
C GLU A 128 -21.28 16.39 6.70
N PHE A 129 -22.11 16.60 7.70
CA PHE A 129 -23.54 16.31 7.68
C PHE A 129 -24.33 17.54 7.27
N ASP A 130 -25.38 17.35 6.45
CA ASP A 130 -26.35 18.41 6.17
C ASP A 130 -27.40 18.52 7.31
N ASP A 131 -28.28 19.50 7.19
CA ASP A 131 -29.33 19.77 8.19
C ASP A 131 -30.34 18.60 8.36
N ASP A 132 -30.45 17.72 7.37
CA ASP A 132 -31.30 16.52 7.40
C ASP A 132 -30.54 15.28 7.95
N GLY A 133 -29.28 15.44 8.33
CA GLY A 133 -28.42 14.38 8.86
C GLY A 133 -27.86 13.43 7.81
N ASN A 134 -27.93 13.77 6.53
CA ASN A 134 -27.25 13.02 5.49
C ASN A 134 -25.76 13.38 5.50
N PHE A 135 -24.92 12.39 5.21
CA PHE A 135 -23.47 12.59 5.19
C PHE A 135 -22.96 12.80 3.77
N TRP A 136 -22.16 13.83 3.60
CA TRP A 136 -21.54 14.17 2.34
C TRP A 136 -20.03 14.21 2.47
N TYR A 137 -19.31 13.66 1.49
CA TYR A 137 -17.87 13.85 1.41
C TYR A 137 -17.41 14.03 -0.03
N LEU A 138 -16.40 14.88 -0.19
CA LEU A 138 -15.82 15.23 -1.49
C LEU A 138 -14.43 14.65 -1.63
N VAL A 139 -14.20 13.95 -2.73
CA VAL A 139 -12.92 13.32 -3.09
C VAL A 139 -12.41 13.95 -4.38
N VAL A 140 -11.23 14.57 -4.33
CA VAL A 140 -10.52 15.05 -5.53
C VAL A 140 -9.63 13.94 -6.04
N HIS A 141 -9.88 13.48 -7.26
CA HIS A 141 -9.12 12.38 -7.89
C HIS A 141 -7.78 12.83 -8.41
N GLY A 142 -7.70 13.99 -9.06
CA GLY A 142 -6.45 14.53 -9.62
C GLY A 142 -6.65 15.63 -10.65
N ASP A 143 -5.54 16.01 -11.27
CA ASP A 143 -5.46 17.12 -12.25
C ASP A 143 -5.60 16.64 -13.71
N SER A 144 -6.33 15.56 -13.90
CA SER A 144 -6.57 14.98 -15.23
C SER A 144 -8.03 15.02 -15.59
N GLU A 145 -8.33 15.31 -16.85
CA GLU A 145 -9.67 15.22 -17.40
C GLU A 145 -10.12 13.74 -17.38
N LEU A 146 -11.34 13.48 -16.91
CA LEU A 146 -11.99 12.17 -16.99
C LEU A 146 -12.85 12.12 -18.25
N THR A 147 -12.41 11.42 -19.29
CA THR A 147 -13.12 11.30 -20.57
C THR A 147 -14.16 10.18 -20.57
N GLY A 148 -14.00 9.20 -19.69
CA GLY A 148 -14.94 8.07 -19.53
C GLY A 148 -14.71 7.33 -18.22
N THR A 149 -15.75 6.68 -17.74
CA THR A 149 -15.66 5.83 -16.52
C THR A 149 -15.93 4.39 -16.90
N ARG A 150 -15.00 3.50 -16.51
CA ARG A 150 -15.13 2.05 -16.76
C ARG A 150 -15.78 1.34 -15.58
N LYS A 151 -15.29 1.62 -14.36
CA LYS A 151 -15.73 0.98 -13.12
C LYS A 151 -15.65 1.96 -11.95
N ARG A 152 -16.44 1.68 -10.91
CA ARG A 152 -16.40 2.41 -9.63
C ARG A 152 -16.31 1.43 -8.49
N TYR A 153 -15.68 1.83 -7.40
CA TYR A 153 -15.50 0.98 -6.23
C TYR A 153 -15.77 1.75 -4.94
N PHE A 154 -16.44 1.08 -4.00
CA PHE A 154 -16.35 1.39 -2.58
C PHE A 154 -15.43 0.38 -1.91
N ASP A 155 -14.37 0.85 -1.25
CA ASP A 155 -13.26 0.03 -0.82
C ASP A 155 -12.72 -0.78 -2.02
N ASP A 156 -12.80 -2.10 -2.02
CA ASP A 156 -12.47 -2.94 -3.17
C ASP A 156 -13.71 -3.63 -3.79
N ARG A 157 -14.91 -3.14 -3.52
CA ARG A 157 -16.18 -3.65 -4.06
C ARG A 157 -16.62 -2.84 -5.26
N GLU A 158 -16.78 -3.50 -6.39
CA GLU A 158 -17.32 -2.88 -7.59
C GLU A 158 -18.77 -2.46 -7.36
N ILE A 159 -19.11 -1.23 -7.76
CA ILE A 159 -20.45 -0.67 -7.63
C ILE A 159 -21.00 -0.23 -8.99
N GLU A 160 -22.29 -0.42 -9.15
CA GLU A 160 -23.07 0.08 -10.28
C GLU A 160 -23.91 1.25 -9.83
N ILE A 161 -24.11 2.25 -10.70
CA ILE A 161 -24.95 3.40 -10.46
C ILE A 161 -26.03 3.52 -11.54
N ASP A 162 -27.18 4.08 -11.20
CA ASP A 162 -28.22 4.44 -12.16
C ASP A 162 -27.92 5.79 -12.86
N GLY A 163 -28.81 6.21 -13.76
CA GLY A 163 -28.68 7.47 -14.50
C GLY A 163 -28.74 8.73 -13.60
N ASN A 164 -29.17 8.61 -12.36
CA ASN A 164 -29.23 9.68 -11.36
C ASN A 164 -28.08 9.64 -10.36
N GLY A 165 -27.14 8.71 -10.52
CA GLY A 165 -25.97 8.52 -9.66
C GLY A 165 -26.21 7.66 -8.41
N TRP A 166 -27.40 7.08 -8.22
CA TRP A 166 -27.65 6.20 -7.10
C TRP A 166 -26.99 4.84 -7.27
N VAL A 167 -26.35 4.34 -6.21
CA VAL A 167 -25.71 3.03 -6.18
C VAL A 167 -26.79 1.95 -6.16
N THR A 168 -26.80 1.11 -7.19
CA THR A 168 -27.82 0.06 -7.40
C THR A 168 -27.33 -1.35 -7.08
N THR A 169 -26.07 -1.54 -6.77
CA THR A 169 -25.51 -2.82 -6.37
C THR A 169 -26.19 -3.32 -5.09
N ASN A 170 -26.70 -4.56 -5.09
CA ASN A 170 -27.53 -5.12 -4.01
C ASN A 170 -26.92 -4.97 -2.61
N GLU A 171 -25.62 -5.22 -2.50
CA GLU A 171 -24.88 -5.17 -1.24
C GLU A 171 -24.97 -3.81 -0.52
N PHE A 172 -25.26 -2.73 -1.25
CA PHE A 172 -25.32 -1.36 -0.76
C PHE A 172 -26.74 -0.82 -0.62
N CYS A 173 -27.73 -1.65 -0.84
CA CYS A 173 -29.15 -1.26 -0.80
C CYS A 173 -29.91 -1.99 0.31
N LEU A 174 -31.00 -1.37 0.77
CA LEU A 174 -31.98 -1.98 1.67
C LEU A 174 -33.31 -2.19 0.93
N THR A 175 -34.24 -2.88 1.58
CA THR A 175 -35.65 -2.94 1.18
C THR A 175 -36.40 -1.71 1.71
N SER A 176 -37.66 -1.53 1.31
CA SER A 176 -38.55 -0.51 1.88
C SER A 176 -38.74 -0.64 3.40
N ASP A 177 -38.59 -1.86 3.92
CA ASP A 177 -38.79 -2.15 5.35
C ASP A 177 -37.47 -1.99 6.15
N GLY A 178 -36.40 -1.56 5.45
CA GLY A 178 -35.08 -1.28 6.06
C GLY A 178 -34.22 -2.52 6.29
N ASP A 179 -34.53 -3.64 5.67
CA ASP A 179 -33.70 -4.86 5.71
C ASP A 179 -32.74 -4.93 4.54
N PRO A 180 -31.63 -5.68 4.66
CA PRO A 180 -30.69 -5.89 3.55
C PRO A 180 -31.37 -6.40 2.29
N TYR A 181 -31.10 -5.76 1.14
CA TYR A 181 -31.68 -6.19 -0.12
C TYR A 181 -30.96 -7.44 -0.66
N GLU A 182 -31.72 -8.55 -0.76
CA GLU A 182 -31.22 -9.86 -1.20
C GLU A 182 -31.78 -10.28 -2.59
N GLY A 183 -32.29 -9.30 -3.38
CA GLY A 183 -32.78 -9.54 -4.74
C GLY A 183 -34.30 -9.58 -4.86
N SER A 184 -35.07 -9.41 -3.77
CA SER A 184 -36.53 -9.37 -3.77
C SER A 184 -37.05 -8.14 -3.02
N GLY A 185 -38.21 -7.63 -3.43
CA GLY A 185 -38.83 -6.43 -2.85
C GLY A 185 -38.40 -5.12 -3.53
N THR A 186 -38.82 -3.98 -2.97
CA THR A 186 -38.43 -2.67 -3.46
C THR A 186 -37.03 -2.30 -3.00
N LYS A 187 -36.14 -2.09 -3.95
CA LYS A 187 -34.75 -1.70 -3.69
C LYS A 187 -34.66 -0.22 -3.36
N VAL A 188 -34.10 0.10 -2.19
CA VAL A 188 -33.86 1.48 -1.71
C VAL A 188 -32.36 1.74 -1.64
N PRO A 189 -31.79 2.60 -2.50
CA PRO A 189 -30.38 2.98 -2.44
C PRO A 189 -30.13 3.99 -1.31
N TYR A 190 -28.93 3.91 -0.72
CA TYR A 190 -28.49 4.82 0.35
C TYR A 190 -27.28 5.67 -0.03
N PHE A 191 -26.59 5.31 -1.10
CA PHE A 191 -25.41 6.01 -1.60
C PHE A 191 -25.71 6.64 -2.93
N ARG A 192 -25.32 7.92 -3.12
CA ARG A 192 -25.39 8.60 -4.41
C ARG A 192 -24.04 9.23 -4.75
N ILE A 193 -23.62 9.13 -5.99
CA ILE A 193 -22.31 9.58 -6.46
C ILE A 193 -22.51 10.61 -7.55
N TYR A 194 -21.88 11.76 -7.36
CA TYR A 194 -21.76 12.81 -8.35
C TYR A 194 -20.30 12.90 -8.76
N THR A 195 -20.00 12.72 -10.04
CA THR A 195 -18.65 12.89 -10.57
C THR A 195 -18.65 14.00 -11.60
N THR A 196 -17.71 14.92 -11.46
CA THR A 196 -17.55 16.04 -12.38
C THR A 196 -16.08 16.21 -12.77
N THR A 197 -15.86 16.70 -13.99
CA THR A 197 -14.54 16.93 -14.56
C THR A 197 -14.55 18.21 -15.37
N PHE A 198 -13.38 18.78 -15.55
CA PHE A 198 -13.16 19.92 -16.45
C PHE A 198 -13.06 19.44 -17.91
N THR A 199 -13.09 20.38 -18.85
CA THR A 199 -12.86 20.13 -20.28
C THR A 199 -11.62 20.87 -20.77
N PRO A 200 -11.08 20.57 -21.97
CA PRO A 200 -9.97 21.30 -22.53
C PRO A 200 -10.21 22.81 -22.72
N ASP A 201 -11.48 23.18 -23.01
CA ASP A 201 -11.87 24.55 -23.27
C ASP A 201 -12.25 25.34 -22.02
N ASP A 202 -12.71 24.63 -20.96
CA ASP A 202 -13.04 25.23 -19.66
C ASP A 202 -12.40 24.41 -18.54
N PRO A 203 -11.36 24.95 -17.87
CA PRO A 203 -10.69 24.27 -16.78
C PRO A 203 -11.53 24.20 -15.48
N THR A 204 -12.73 24.83 -15.45
CA THR A 204 -13.61 24.83 -14.29
C THR A 204 -14.61 23.68 -14.41
N PRO A 205 -14.54 22.66 -13.54
CA PRO A 205 -15.53 21.59 -13.55
C PRO A 205 -16.91 22.14 -13.16
N PRO A 206 -18.02 21.61 -13.76
CA PRO A 206 -19.37 22.02 -13.42
C PRO A 206 -19.67 21.83 -11.93
N ALA A 207 -20.35 22.82 -11.33
CA ALA A 207 -20.76 22.75 -9.93
C ALA A 207 -21.85 21.67 -9.74
N ILE A 208 -21.78 20.94 -8.62
CA ILE A 208 -22.80 19.97 -8.21
C ILE A 208 -23.87 20.73 -7.44
N ALA A 209 -25.03 20.94 -8.06
CA ALA A 209 -26.10 21.78 -7.54
C ALA A 209 -26.64 21.29 -6.17
N ASP A 210 -26.86 19.98 -6.03
CA ASP A 210 -27.38 19.39 -4.78
C ASP A 210 -26.39 19.61 -3.62
N PHE A 211 -25.08 19.51 -3.88
CA PHE A 211 -24.04 19.76 -2.88
C PHE A 211 -23.97 21.22 -2.45
N LYS A 212 -24.07 22.15 -3.40
CA LYS A 212 -24.15 23.59 -3.10
C LYS A 212 -25.40 23.96 -2.32
N ALA A 213 -26.53 23.30 -2.59
CA ALA A 213 -27.77 23.52 -1.86
C ALA A 213 -27.70 23.01 -0.42
N ALA A 214 -26.98 21.90 -0.20
CA ALA A 214 -26.81 21.31 1.14
C ALA A 214 -25.88 22.16 2.04
N PHE A 215 -24.90 22.88 1.46
CA PHE A 215 -23.88 23.61 2.24
C PHE A 215 -23.73 25.05 1.76
N SER A 216 -24.25 26.01 2.52
CA SER A 216 -24.18 27.44 2.19
C SER A 216 -22.74 28.00 2.18
N GLN A 217 -21.81 27.37 2.91
CA GLN A 217 -20.39 27.69 2.91
C GLN A 217 -19.67 27.29 1.62
N TRP A 218 -20.24 26.38 0.81
CA TRP A 218 -19.69 25.99 -0.48
C TRP A 218 -20.18 26.94 -1.57
N THR A 219 -19.43 28.02 -1.80
CA THR A 219 -19.77 29.10 -2.72
C THR A 219 -19.23 28.87 -4.12
N ASP A 220 -19.54 29.81 -5.04
CA ASP A 220 -19.00 29.81 -6.40
C ASP A 220 -17.47 30.08 -6.46
N ASP A 221 -16.85 30.43 -5.34
CA ASP A 221 -15.39 30.56 -5.26
C ASP A 221 -14.69 29.20 -5.11
N HIS A 222 -15.41 28.15 -4.71
CA HIS A 222 -14.89 26.78 -4.57
C HIS A 222 -14.94 26.01 -5.90
N LYS A 223 -14.22 26.50 -6.92
CA LYS A 223 -14.34 26.02 -8.30
C LYS A 223 -13.57 24.74 -8.59
N LEU A 224 -12.57 24.39 -7.78
CA LEU A 224 -11.66 23.24 -8.01
C LEU A 224 -11.12 23.20 -9.46
N VAL A 225 -10.63 24.35 -9.94
CA VAL A 225 -10.17 24.55 -11.31
C VAL A 225 -9.08 23.54 -11.69
N GLY A 226 -9.23 22.89 -12.84
CA GLY A 226 -8.29 21.91 -13.38
C GLY A 226 -8.28 20.57 -12.65
N THR A 227 -9.31 20.27 -11.86
CA THR A 227 -9.41 19.02 -11.14
C THR A 227 -10.65 18.20 -11.50
N THR A 228 -10.54 16.90 -11.42
CA THR A 228 -11.67 15.96 -11.47
C THR A 228 -11.99 15.51 -10.05
N TYR A 229 -13.24 15.63 -9.64
CA TYR A 229 -13.66 15.26 -8.29
C TYR A 229 -15.01 14.55 -8.26
N SER A 230 -15.27 13.84 -7.18
CA SER A 230 -16.56 13.22 -6.90
C SER A 230 -17.08 13.68 -5.54
N VAL A 231 -18.38 13.86 -5.46
CA VAL A 231 -19.10 14.03 -4.18
C VAL A 231 -19.94 12.80 -3.95
N ILE A 232 -19.78 12.22 -2.79
CA ILE A 232 -20.53 11.05 -2.35
C ILE A 232 -21.52 11.48 -1.27
N TYR A 233 -22.78 11.20 -1.53
CA TYR A 233 -23.90 11.41 -0.61
C TYR A 233 -24.29 10.08 0.02
N ILE A 234 -24.46 10.07 1.34
CA ILE A 234 -24.94 8.93 2.10
C ILE A 234 -26.20 9.37 2.84
N LYS A 235 -27.32 8.78 2.44
CA LYS A 235 -28.63 9.09 3.04
C LYS A 235 -28.62 8.80 4.53
N ASN A 236 -29.26 9.67 5.30
CA ASN A 236 -29.44 9.51 6.75
C ASN A 236 -30.08 8.15 7.07
N ILE A 237 -29.53 7.49 8.06
CA ILE A 237 -30.02 6.22 8.58
C ILE A 237 -29.73 6.19 10.09
N SER A 238 -30.65 5.62 10.88
CA SER A 238 -30.45 5.50 12.32
C SER A 238 -29.17 4.73 12.66
N ILE A 239 -28.53 5.06 13.75
CA ILE A 239 -27.29 4.42 14.22
C ILE A 239 -27.48 2.90 14.32
N GLU A 240 -28.64 2.44 14.80
CA GLU A 240 -28.99 1.03 14.93
C GLU A 240 -29.00 0.28 13.60
N ASN A 241 -29.43 0.94 12.52
CA ASN A 241 -29.51 0.35 11.18
C ASN A 241 -28.30 0.63 10.29
N ARG A 242 -27.36 1.47 10.76
CA ARG A 242 -26.19 1.87 9.97
C ARG A 242 -25.33 0.67 9.54
N HIS A 243 -25.21 -0.35 10.37
CA HIS A 243 -24.52 -1.59 10.04
C HIS A 243 -25.09 -2.31 8.81
N LYS A 244 -26.37 -2.14 8.51
CA LYS A 244 -27.04 -2.79 7.37
C LYS A 244 -26.56 -2.24 6.02
N ILE A 245 -26.29 -0.93 5.93
CA ILE A 245 -25.72 -0.31 4.70
C ILE A 245 -24.20 -0.47 4.59
N TYR A 246 -23.52 -0.92 5.65
CA TYR A 246 -22.08 -1.18 5.67
C TYR A 246 -21.75 -2.67 5.86
N ARG A 247 -22.72 -3.57 5.58
CA ARG A 247 -22.58 -5.01 5.84
C ARG A 247 -21.39 -5.66 5.14
N TRP A 248 -20.89 -5.08 4.03
CA TRP A 248 -19.69 -5.58 3.35
C TRP A 248 -18.40 -5.38 4.16
N ARG A 249 -18.41 -4.48 5.16
CA ARG A 249 -17.27 -4.22 6.05
C ARG A 249 -17.28 -5.08 7.32
N GLY A 250 -18.34 -5.81 7.55
CA GLY A 250 -18.54 -6.51 8.82
C GLY A 250 -18.67 -5.51 9.98
N SER A 251 -18.18 -5.89 11.16
CA SER A 251 -18.20 -5.03 12.36
C SER A 251 -17.09 -3.96 12.39
N VAL A 252 -16.21 -3.92 11.40
CA VAL A 252 -15.06 -3.00 11.37
C VAL A 252 -15.40 -1.76 10.56
N GLY A 253 -15.59 -0.63 11.26
CA GLY A 253 -15.58 0.72 10.67
C GLY A 253 -16.87 1.13 9.94
N LEU A 254 -17.71 1.90 10.64
CA LEU A 254 -18.90 2.55 10.09
C LEU A 254 -18.59 3.95 9.49
N GLY A 255 -17.32 4.22 9.15
CA GLY A 255 -16.89 5.46 8.51
C GLY A 255 -17.19 5.48 7.01
N GLU A 256 -16.90 6.60 6.37
CA GLU A 256 -17.05 6.76 4.92
C GLU A 256 -16.28 5.67 4.15
N PRO A 257 -16.88 5.06 3.10
CA PRO A 257 -16.16 4.14 2.23
C PRO A 257 -15.11 4.88 1.40
N ALA A 258 -13.96 4.23 1.16
CA ALA A 258 -12.98 4.74 0.24
C ALA A 258 -13.52 4.61 -1.19
N PHE A 259 -13.74 5.76 -1.84
CA PHE A 259 -14.28 5.80 -3.20
C PHE A 259 -13.15 5.89 -4.22
N SER A 260 -13.22 5.09 -5.27
CA SER A 260 -12.28 5.14 -6.39
C SER A 260 -12.94 4.83 -7.73
N ILE A 261 -12.37 5.41 -8.79
CA ILE A 261 -12.87 5.31 -10.17
C ILE A 261 -11.79 4.68 -11.05
N VAL A 262 -12.16 3.69 -11.84
CA VAL A 262 -11.39 3.30 -13.02
C VAL A 262 -11.84 4.19 -14.16
N GLY A 263 -11.00 5.17 -14.46
CA GLY A 263 -11.28 6.20 -15.45
C GLY A 263 -10.46 6.04 -16.73
N GLU A 264 -10.97 6.63 -17.79
CA GLU A 264 -10.24 6.96 -19.01
C GLU A 264 -9.71 8.38 -18.84
N TRP A 265 -8.43 8.49 -18.43
CA TRP A 265 -7.84 9.72 -17.96
C TRP A 265 -7.00 10.40 -19.03
N ASP A 266 -7.22 11.70 -19.14
CA ASP A 266 -6.57 12.60 -20.06
C ASP A 266 -6.74 12.21 -21.56
N ARG A 267 -6.46 13.13 -22.42
CA ARG A 267 -6.49 12.96 -23.87
C ARG A 267 -5.08 13.00 -24.45
N CYS A 268 -4.82 12.15 -25.42
CA CYS A 268 -3.56 12.09 -26.14
C CYS A 268 -3.76 12.54 -27.59
N TYR A 269 -2.83 13.30 -28.13
CA TYR A 269 -2.78 13.56 -29.56
C TYR A 269 -2.25 12.34 -30.29
N ASP A 270 -3.01 11.82 -31.23
CA ASP A 270 -2.59 10.74 -32.12
C ASP A 270 -2.35 11.31 -33.54
N PRO A 271 -1.09 11.40 -34.00
CA PRO A 271 -0.76 11.94 -35.30
C PRO A 271 -1.25 11.07 -36.47
N ARG A 272 -1.77 9.87 -36.22
CA ARG A 272 -2.35 8.96 -37.22
C ARG A 272 -3.83 9.25 -37.48
N ASP A 273 -4.50 9.89 -36.52
CA ASP A 273 -5.92 10.23 -36.59
C ASP A 273 -6.09 11.62 -37.22
N VAL A 274 -6.48 11.63 -38.49
CA VAL A 274 -6.67 12.87 -39.26
C VAL A 274 -7.82 13.76 -38.75
N THR A 275 -8.64 13.28 -37.81
CA THR A 275 -9.71 14.07 -37.18
C THR A 275 -9.20 14.90 -35.99
N GLN A 276 -7.96 14.70 -35.58
CA GLN A 276 -7.34 15.43 -34.47
C GLN A 276 -6.45 16.57 -34.99
N ASP A 277 -6.55 17.72 -34.34
CA ASP A 277 -5.64 18.84 -34.53
C ASP A 277 -4.67 18.93 -33.36
N ILE A 278 -3.37 19.02 -33.65
CA ILE A 278 -2.32 19.13 -32.65
C ILE A 278 -2.46 20.39 -31.78
N ASN A 279 -3.07 21.47 -32.29
CA ASN A 279 -3.26 22.74 -31.61
C ASN A 279 -4.63 22.84 -30.90
N ASP A 280 -5.52 21.88 -31.13
CA ASP A 280 -6.86 21.85 -30.54
C ASP A 280 -7.03 20.58 -29.68
N ARG A 281 -6.84 20.72 -28.36
CA ARG A 281 -6.93 19.59 -27.42
C ARG A 281 -8.36 19.00 -27.35
N SER A 282 -9.39 19.75 -27.72
CA SER A 282 -10.77 19.24 -27.70
C SER A 282 -10.97 18.11 -28.70
N THR A 283 -10.16 18.08 -29.78
CA THR A 283 -10.18 17.02 -30.80
C THR A 283 -9.43 15.74 -30.40
N TRP A 284 -8.58 15.82 -29.34
CA TRP A 284 -7.78 14.68 -28.89
C TRP A 284 -8.67 13.62 -28.24
N LYS A 285 -8.19 12.39 -28.23
CA LYS A 285 -8.94 11.26 -27.72
C LYS A 285 -8.20 10.53 -26.61
N PHE A 286 -8.93 9.78 -25.80
CA PHE A 286 -8.34 8.86 -24.85
C PHE A 286 -7.46 7.83 -25.56
N SER A 287 -6.34 7.45 -24.92
CA SER A 287 -5.46 6.39 -25.40
C SER A 287 -4.81 5.63 -24.24
N SER A 288 -4.61 4.32 -24.44
CA SER A 288 -3.73 3.49 -23.59
C SER A 288 -2.43 3.11 -24.31
N ASN A 289 -2.16 3.67 -25.48
CA ASN A 289 -0.96 3.38 -26.27
C ASN A 289 0.28 3.97 -25.61
N SER A 290 1.29 3.13 -25.30
CA SER A 290 2.48 3.55 -24.56
C SER A 290 3.26 4.69 -25.22
N ALA A 291 3.34 4.71 -26.56
CA ALA A 291 4.06 5.77 -27.28
C ALA A 291 3.32 7.11 -27.22
N LEU A 292 1.97 7.09 -27.33
CA LEU A 292 1.15 8.29 -27.23
C LEU A 292 1.11 8.84 -25.80
N ILE A 293 1.02 7.96 -24.79
CA ILE A 293 1.08 8.35 -23.38
C ILE A 293 2.44 8.98 -23.03
N TRP A 294 3.55 8.41 -23.54
CA TRP A 294 4.86 9.04 -23.38
C TRP A 294 4.90 10.45 -23.98
N ALA A 295 4.42 10.61 -25.22
CA ALA A 295 4.40 11.92 -25.89
C ALA A 295 3.52 12.92 -25.12
N ARG A 296 2.37 12.48 -24.61
CA ARG A 296 1.49 13.28 -23.77
C ARG A 296 2.16 13.69 -22.47
N PHE A 297 2.76 12.76 -21.73
CA PHE A 297 3.49 13.06 -20.50
C PHE A 297 4.66 14.01 -20.74
N ARG A 298 5.36 13.84 -21.87
CA ARG A 298 6.48 14.70 -22.26
C ARG A 298 6.06 16.14 -22.46
N THR A 299 4.86 16.36 -23.00
CA THR A 299 4.33 17.70 -23.32
C THR A 299 3.38 18.25 -22.25
N HIS A 300 2.90 17.44 -21.32
CA HIS A 300 1.98 17.85 -20.28
C HIS A 300 2.63 18.84 -19.31
N PRO A 301 1.94 19.95 -18.88
CA PRO A 301 2.48 20.92 -17.92
C PRO A 301 2.98 20.31 -16.61
N TYR A 302 2.22 19.35 -16.06
CA TYR A 302 2.59 18.60 -14.86
C TYR A 302 3.49 17.38 -15.15
N GLY A 303 3.74 17.04 -16.41
CA GLY A 303 4.74 16.08 -16.86
C GLY A 303 6.10 16.73 -17.05
N ARG A 304 6.75 16.49 -18.20
CA ARG A 304 8.08 17.06 -18.53
C ARG A 304 8.00 18.50 -19.05
N ASN A 305 6.83 19.00 -19.33
CA ASN A 305 6.54 20.36 -19.82
C ASN A 305 7.40 20.75 -21.03
N LYS A 306 7.58 19.85 -21.98
CA LYS A 306 8.30 20.15 -23.23
C LYS A 306 7.34 20.65 -24.29
N PRO A 307 7.76 21.62 -25.15
CA PRO A 307 6.89 22.11 -26.21
C PRO A 307 6.56 21.01 -27.23
N MET A 308 5.35 21.03 -27.78
CA MET A 308 4.87 20.10 -28.81
C MET A 308 5.82 20.02 -30.02
N SER A 309 6.48 21.15 -30.35
CA SER A 309 7.47 21.24 -31.42
C SER A 309 8.74 20.42 -31.19
N SER A 310 9.03 20.04 -29.93
CA SER A 310 10.21 19.23 -29.59
C SER A 310 10.00 17.72 -29.83
N ILE A 311 8.76 17.31 -30.15
CA ILE A 311 8.39 15.92 -30.40
C ILE A 311 8.48 15.62 -31.88
N ASP A 312 9.01 14.46 -32.22
CA ASP A 312 9.00 13.91 -33.58
C ASP A 312 7.71 13.11 -33.81
N TRP A 313 6.65 13.81 -34.18
CA TRP A 313 5.33 13.21 -34.36
C TRP A 313 5.28 12.18 -35.49
N GLY A 314 6.15 12.28 -36.50
CA GLY A 314 6.26 11.26 -37.53
C GLY A 314 6.76 9.92 -36.98
N ASN A 315 7.81 9.95 -36.19
CA ASN A 315 8.29 8.74 -35.50
C ASN A 315 7.34 8.28 -34.40
N VAL A 316 6.70 9.19 -33.65
CA VAL A 316 5.66 8.80 -32.67
C VAL A 316 4.53 8.03 -33.37
N ALA A 317 4.10 8.42 -34.57
CA ALA A 317 3.10 7.69 -35.34
C ALA A 317 3.54 6.25 -35.64
N LEU A 318 4.79 6.06 -36.05
CA LEU A 318 5.35 4.72 -36.31
C LEU A 318 5.40 3.87 -35.03
N GLN A 319 5.88 4.45 -33.92
CA GLN A 319 5.97 3.72 -32.64
C GLN A 319 4.58 3.42 -32.04
N ALA A 320 3.62 4.30 -32.24
CA ALA A 320 2.24 4.07 -31.87
C ALA A 320 1.60 2.93 -32.71
N ALA A 321 1.91 2.84 -34.00
CA ALA A 321 1.47 1.74 -34.83
C ALA A 321 2.04 0.38 -34.38
N ILE A 322 3.32 0.34 -33.97
CA ILE A 322 3.94 -0.87 -33.39
C ILE A 322 3.27 -1.21 -32.05
N SER A 323 3.02 -0.22 -31.18
CA SER A 323 2.38 -0.44 -29.88
C SER A 323 0.96 -0.99 -30.03
N ASP A 324 0.24 -0.63 -31.09
CA ASP A 324 -1.13 -1.08 -31.35
C ASP A 324 -1.21 -2.41 -32.13
N GLN A 325 -0.08 -3.04 -32.48
CA GLN A 325 -0.09 -4.36 -33.08
C GLN A 325 -0.81 -5.36 -32.15
N ASP A 326 -1.63 -6.19 -32.74
CA ASP A 326 -2.33 -7.26 -32.03
C ASP A 326 -1.38 -8.42 -31.73
N ILE A 327 -1.31 -8.81 -30.47
CA ILE A 327 -0.56 -9.97 -29.99
C ILE A 327 -1.58 -11.00 -29.48
N VAL A 328 -1.50 -12.20 -30.03
CA VAL A 328 -2.30 -13.33 -29.57
C VAL A 328 -1.55 -14.00 -28.42
N GLY A 329 -2.17 -14.06 -27.23
CA GLY A 329 -1.67 -14.73 -26.06
C GLY A 329 -2.68 -15.75 -25.51
N ILE A 330 -2.31 -16.44 -24.43
CA ILE A 330 -3.17 -17.45 -23.77
C ILE A 330 -4.51 -16.83 -23.31
N SER A 331 -4.51 -15.58 -22.88
CA SER A 331 -5.71 -14.88 -22.41
C SER A 331 -6.49 -14.15 -23.53
N GLY A 332 -6.15 -14.38 -24.78
CA GLY A 332 -6.77 -13.74 -25.95
C GLY A 332 -5.89 -12.70 -26.63
N THR A 333 -6.50 -11.93 -27.54
CA THR A 333 -5.79 -10.89 -28.30
C THR A 333 -5.71 -9.58 -27.53
N GLN A 334 -4.53 -8.97 -27.52
CA GLN A 334 -4.23 -7.73 -26.82
C GLN A 334 -3.29 -6.84 -27.64
N LYS A 335 -3.23 -5.54 -27.31
CA LYS A 335 -2.25 -4.64 -27.93
C LYS A 335 -0.84 -4.94 -27.43
N ARG A 336 0.16 -4.72 -28.30
CA ARG A 336 1.56 -5.01 -27.97
C ARG A 336 2.04 -4.25 -26.73
N TYR A 337 1.79 -2.93 -26.67
CA TYR A 337 2.22 -2.09 -25.57
C TYR A 337 1.13 -1.14 -25.12
N ALA A 338 0.50 -1.44 -23.99
CA ALA A 338 -0.45 -0.57 -23.32
C ALA A 338 0.17 -0.01 -22.04
N CYS A 339 -0.28 1.19 -21.66
CA CYS A 339 0.19 1.90 -20.48
C CYS A 339 -0.97 2.61 -19.78
N GLY A 340 -0.91 2.71 -18.46
CA GLY A 340 -1.73 3.60 -17.66
C GLY A 340 -0.94 3.99 -16.43
N ILE A 341 -0.79 5.29 -16.19
CA ILE A 341 0.07 5.80 -15.14
C ILE A 341 -0.63 6.82 -14.25
N SER A 342 -0.34 6.76 -12.95
CA SER A 342 -0.70 7.75 -11.94
C SER A 342 0.58 8.32 -11.32
N VAL A 343 0.74 9.64 -11.41
CA VAL A 343 1.97 10.32 -10.97
C VAL A 343 1.61 11.35 -9.91
N PRO A 344 2.03 11.16 -8.64
CA PRO A 344 1.88 12.19 -7.61
C PRO A 344 2.85 13.35 -7.86
N GLU A 345 2.50 14.54 -7.39
CA GLU A 345 3.32 15.75 -7.54
C GLU A 345 4.71 15.59 -6.89
N SER A 346 4.78 14.88 -5.78
CA SER A 346 6.03 14.57 -5.06
C SER A 346 7.00 13.70 -5.83
N LYS A 347 6.55 13.02 -6.90
CA LYS A 347 7.39 12.11 -7.68
C LYS A 347 8.24 12.85 -8.70
N GLU A 348 9.52 12.53 -8.73
CA GLU A 348 10.44 13.07 -9.73
C GLU A 348 9.98 12.74 -11.17
N ARG A 349 9.86 13.79 -12.01
CA ARG A 349 9.25 13.66 -13.35
C ARG A 349 10.05 12.76 -14.30
N TYR A 350 11.37 12.67 -14.14
CA TYR A 350 12.18 11.76 -14.94
C TYR A 350 11.96 10.29 -14.55
N VAL A 351 11.65 10.02 -13.27
CA VAL A 351 11.30 8.69 -12.79
C VAL A 351 9.96 8.25 -13.36
N ALA A 352 8.97 9.13 -13.34
CA ALA A 352 7.66 8.86 -13.95
C ALA A 352 7.77 8.63 -15.46
N GLU A 353 8.59 9.44 -16.19
CA GLU A 353 8.86 9.22 -17.60
C GLU A 353 9.48 7.84 -17.86
N ALA A 354 10.41 7.45 -17.01
CA ALA A 354 11.08 6.16 -17.14
C ALA A 354 10.14 4.98 -16.86
N GLU A 355 9.17 5.10 -15.95
CA GLU A 355 8.13 4.08 -15.76
C GLU A 355 7.25 3.90 -17.01
N ILE A 356 6.92 5.00 -17.70
CA ILE A 356 6.21 4.92 -18.99
C ILE A 356 7.06 4.18 -20.02
N LEU A 357 8.34 4.53 -20.15
CA LEU A 357 9.26 3.88 -21.09
C LEU A 357 9.42 2.38 -20.80
N LEU A 358 9.45 1.99 -19.54
CA LEU A 358 9.55 0.58 -19.14
C LEU A 358 8.35 -0.26 -19.61
N THR A 359 7.15 0.31 -19.74
CA THR A 359 5.96 -0.43 -20.21
C THR A 359 6.12 -0.98 -21.62
N ALA A 360 6.97 -0.36 -22.42
CA ALA A 360 7.24 -0.74 -23.80
C ALA A 360 8.71 -1.09 -24.06
N ASP A 361 9.53 -1.28 -22.99
CA ASP A 361 10.99 -1.37 -23.12
C ASP A 361 11.54 -0.29 -24.08
N ALA A 362 11.04 0.94 -23.95
CA ALA A 362 11.30 2.02 -24.88
C ALA A 362 12.56 2.80 -24.51
N VAL A 363 13.20 3.37 -25.54
CA VAL A 363 14.35 4.27 -25.40
C VAL A 363 14.04 5.63 -26.05
N ILE A 364 14.52 6.72 -25.44
CA ILE A 364 14.36 8.05 -26.02
C ILE A 364 15.39 8.22 -27.14
N MET A 365 14.91 8.48 -28.34
CA MET A 365 15.69 8.72 -29.54
C MET A 365 15.55 10.16 -30.01
N HIS A 366 16.53 10.61 -30.77
CA HIS A 366 16.56 11.94 -31.38
C HIS A 366 16.65 11.85 -32.90
N ASN A 367 15.87 12.64 -33.59
CA ASN A 367 16.00 12.74 -35.03
C ASN A 367 17.11 13.73 -35.46
N ASN A 368 17.20 13.99 -36.78
CA ASN A 368 18.25 14.82 -37.37
C ASN A 368 18.19 16.29 -36.94
N VAL A 369 17.05 16.77 -36.45
CA VAL A 369 16.82 18.18 -36.04
C VAL A 369 16.66 18.30 -34.53
N GLY A 370 17.02 17.26 -33.78
CA GLY A 370 16.98 17.27 -32.31
C GLY A 370 15.61 17.04 -31.68
N LYS A 371 14.57 16.73 -32.47
CA LYS A 371 13.26 16.31 -31.91
C LYS A 371 13.34 14.90 -31.36
N THR A 372 12.53 14.64 -30.32
CA THR A 372 12.56 13.40 -29.56
C THR A 372 11.35 12.53 -29.83
N TYR A 373 11.55 11.20 -29.73
CA TYR A 373 10.48 10.20 -29.73
C TYR A 373 10.91 9.01 -28.84
N ALA A 374 9.97 8.23 -28.34
CA ALA A 374 10.23 6.98 -27.65
C ALA A 374 10.19 5.81 -28.64
N GLN A 375 11.32 5.17 -28.90
CA GLN A 375 11.40 3.95 -29.71
C GLN A 375 11.05 2.75 -28.83
N VAL A 376 9.90 2.11 -29.11
CA VAL A 376 9.42 0.95 -28.34
C VAL A 376 10.23 -0.31 -28.63
N GLY A 377 10.14 -1.29 -27.77
CA GLY A 377 10.82 -2.58 -27.90
C GLY A 377 10.27 -3.41 -29.06
N TYR A 378 10.99 -3.38 -30.14
CA TYR A 378 10.69 -4.11 -31.35
C TYR A 378 11.99 -4.39 -32.10
N TYR A 379 12.13 -5.62 -32.61
CA TYR A 379 13.31 -5.95 -33.41
C TYR A 379 13.13 -5.45 -34.83
N GLU A 380 14.11 -4.66 -35.25
CA GLU A 380 14.31 -4.27 -36.64
C GLU A 380 15.71 -4.67 -37.05
N ALA A 381 15.85 -5.36 -38.18
CA ALA A 381 17.16 -5.74 -38.70
C ALA A 381 18.05 -4.48 -38.86
N PRO A 382 19.28 -4.51 -38.36
CA PRO A 382 20.16 -3.36 -38.40
C PRO A 382 20.54 -2.98 -39.83
N ASP A 383 20.51 -1.70 -40.15
CA ASP A 383 20.94 -1.10 -41.40
C ASP A 383 22.35 -0.43 -41.29
N LEU A 384 22.99 -0.55 -40.11
CA LEU A 384 24.30 -0.01 -39.84
C LEU A 384 25.23 -1.13 -39.36
N THR A 385 26.23 -1.47 -40.18
CA THR A 385 27.24 -2.47 -39.87
C THR A 385 28.57 -1.82 -39.58
N PHE A 386 29.28 -2.26 -38.52
CA PHE A 386 30.67 -1.92 -38.23
C PHE A 386 31.55 -3.14 -38.37
N THR A 387 32.57 -3.03 -39.20
CA THR A 387 33.49 -4.14 -39.51
C THR A 387 34.88 -3.91 -38.92
N ARG A 388 35.51 -4.96 -38.38
CA ARG A 388 36.83 -4.92 -37.73
C ARG A 388 37.89 -4.20 -38.58
N ASN A 389 38.00 -4.54 -39.84
CA ASN A 389 39.09 -4.07 -40.70
C ASN A 389 38.79 -2.70 -41.35
N LYS A 390 37.65 -2.11 -41.08
CA LYS A 390 37.22 -0.87 -41.76
C LYS A 390 36.80 0.22 -40.79
N ASP A 391 36.05 -0.11 -39.78
CA ASP A 391 35.36 0.86 -38.94
C ASP A 391 35.84 0.83 -37.49
N ILE A 392 36.17 -0.38 -36.97
CA ILE A 392 36.49 -0.59 -35.56
C ILE A 392 38.00 -0.39 -35.36
N ILE A 393 38.35 0.60 -34.52
CA ILE A 393 39.75 0.92 -34.19
C ILE A 393 40.19 0.09 -33.03
N THR A 394 39.40 0.03 -31.96
CA THR A 394 39.65 -0.84 -30.82
C THR A 394 38.36 -1.50 -30.37
N MET A 395 38.46 -2.65 -29.73
CA MET A 395 37.33 -3.37 -29.12
C MET A 395 37.73 -3.78 -27.72
N SER A 396 36.93 -3.42 -26.73
CA SER A 396 37.02 -3.98 -25.41
C SER A 396 35.86 -4.96 -25.22
N SER A 397 36.12 -6.11 -24.65
CA SER A 397 35.11 -7.10 -24.31
C SER A 397 35.18 -7.47 -22.85
N ARG A 398 34.06 -7.76 -22.27
CA ARG A 398 33.93 -8.39 -20.96
C ARG A 398 32.95 -9.55 -21.07
N GLU A 399 33.37 -10.71 -20.71
CA GLU A 399 32.49 -11.84 -20.51
C GLU A 399 31.68 -11.63 -19.23
N ALA A 400 30.45 -12.12 -19.19
CA ALA A 400 29.65 -12.14 -17.97
C ALA A 400 30.38 -13.05 -16.95
N THR A 401 30.84 -12.46 -15.85
CA THR A 401 31.40 -13.23 -14.75
C THR A 401 30.26 -13.91 -13.98
N ASN A 402 30.31 -15.23 -13.88
CA ASN A 402 29.44 -16.01 -13.00
C ASN A 402 29.53 -15.41 -11.59
N GLY A 403 28.45 -14.85 -11.08
CA GLY A 403 28.35 -14.40 -9.69
C GLY A 403 27.75 -13.02 -9.45
N GLU A 404 27.73 -12.09 -10.42
CA GLU A 404 27.22 -10.73 -10.16
C GLU A 404 25.69 -10.60 -10.23
N MET A 405 24.99 -11.44 -10.98
CA MET A 405 23.52 -11.59 -10.98
C MET A 405 23.14 -13.03 -11.33
N GLU A 406 23.33 -13.93 -10.39
CA GLU A 406 22.87 -15.30 -10.54
C GLU A 406 21.34 -15.38 -10.39
N THR A 407 20.60 -14.94 -11.38
CA THR A 407 19.16 -15.13 -11.48
C THR A 407 18.85 -16.01 -12.66
N ASP A 408 17.96 -16.96 -12.46
CA ASP A 408 17.56 -17.93 -13.49
C ASP A 408 16.39 -17.38 -14.33
N GLY A 409 15.70 -16.38 -13.80
CA GLY A 409 14.55 -15.77 -14.48
C GLY A 409 14.15 -14.42 -13.90
N VAL A 410 13.08 -13.86 -14.47
CA VAL A 410 12.54 -12.55 -14.12
C VAL A 410 11.05 -12.66 -13.86
N ILE A 411 10.57 -11.96 -12.82
CA ILE A 411 9.15 -11.75 -12.52
C ILE A 411 8.88 -10.25 -12.58
N VAL A 412 7.92 -9.84 -13.39
CA VAL A 412 7.45 -8.46 -13.45
C VAL A 412 6.18 -8.33 -12.64
N ARG A 413 6.14 -7.38 -11.69
CA ARG A 413 4.92 -7.01 -10.99
C ARG A 413 4.24 -5.89 -11.78
N TYR A 414 2.98 -6.12 -12.15
CA TYR A 414 2.16 -5.24 -12.99
C TYR A 414 0.78 -5.02 -12.35
N ILE A 415 0.01 -4.05 -12.84
CA ILE A 415 -1.38 -3.81 -12.39
C ILE A 415 -2.31 -4.71 -13.21
N ASP A 416 -3.10 -5.57 -12.54
CA ASP A 416 -4.05 -6.44 -13.23
C ASP A 416 -5.49 -5.90 -13.12
N PRO A 417 -6.12 -5.52 -14.24
CA PRO A 417 -7.51 -5.07 -14.27
C PRO A 417 -8.52 -6.11 -13.73
N GLU A 418 -8.24 -7.39 -13.87
CA GLU A 418 -9.11 -8.46 -13.37
C GLU A 418 -9.01 -8.66 -11.86
N PHE A 419 -7.90 -8.19 -11.25
CA PHE A 419 -7.72 -8.14 -9.80
C PHE A 419 -8.00 -6.74 -9.23
N ASN A 420 -9.07 -6.12 -9.67
CA ASN A 420 -9.48 -4.79 -9.22
C ASN A 420 -8.37 -3.73 -9.34
N TYR A 421 -7.55 -3.83 -10.39
CA TYR A 421 -6.38 -2.96 -10.58
C TYR A 421 -5.36 -3.04 -9.44
N GLN A 422 -5.17 -4.21 -8.85
CA GLN A 422 -4.12 -4.46 -7.85
C GLN A 422 -2.83 -4.92 -8.53
N ALA A 423 -1.71 -4.65 -7.85
CA ALA A 423 -0.41 -5.11 -8.31
C ALA A 423 -0.29 -6.63 -8.15
N GLN A 424 -0.09 -7.34 -9.24
CA GLN A 424 0.08 -8.79 -9.30
C GLN A 424 1.43 -9.16 -9.90
N PRO A 425 2.08 -10.24 -9.48
CA PRO A 425 3.25 -10.77 -10.16
C PRO A 425 2.84 -11.43 -11.47
N SER A 426 3.62 -11.24 -12.53
CA SER A 426 3.52 -12.07 -13.73
C SER A 426 3.93 -13.51 -13.42
N ALA A 427 3.57 -14.45 -14.30
CA ALA A 427 4.30 -15.72 -14.34
C ALA A 427 5.80 -15.44 -14.56
N PRO A 428 6.70 -16.25 -13.98
CA PRO A 428 8.12 -16.08 -14.17
C PRO A 428 8.51 -16.41 -15.61
N TRP A 429 9.29 -15.54 -16.25
CA TRP A 429 10.04 -15.95 -17.44
C TRP A 429 11.39 -16.52 -16.98
N ILE A 430 11.71 -17.74 -17.37
CA ILE A 430 12.94 -18.46 -17.01
C ILE A 430 13.81 -18.57 -18.26
N ASN A 431 15.08 -18.24 -18.14
CA ASN A 431 16.02 -18.39 -19.24
C ASN A 431 16.45 -19.86 -19.36
N PRO A 432 16.11 -20.56 -20.45
CA PRO A 432 16.44 -21.96 -20.59
C PRO A 432 17.94 -22.24 -20.73
N LEU A 433 18.76 -21.22 -21.00
CA LEU A 433 20.23 -21.36 -21.10
C LEU A 433 20.93 -21.40 -19.74
N TYR A 434 20.31 -20.86 -18.70
CA TYR A 434 20.91 -20.73 -17.36
C TYR A 434 20.20 -21.56 -16.29
N TYR A 435 18.95 -21.91 -16.51
CA TYR A 435 18.18 -22.71 -15.55
C TYR A 435 18.56 -24.19 -15.65
N VAL A 436 18.90 -24.78 -14.50
CA VAL A 436 19.13 -26.22 -14.37
C VAL A 436 17.88 -26.88 -13.83
N GLU A 437 17.29 -27.78 -14.60
CA GLU A 437 16.08 -28.51 -14.20
C GLU A 437 16.27 -29.23 -12.86
N GLY A 438 15.27 -29.16 -11.99
CA GLY A 438 15.32 -29.74 -10.65
C GLY A 438 15.93 -28.83 -9.58
N THR A 439 16.41 -27.65 -9.90
CA THR A 439 16.85 -26.65 -8.93
C THR A 439 15.74 -25.63 -8.63
N THR A 440 15.80 -24.97 -7.47
CA THR A 440 14.90 -23.86 -7.15
C THR A 440 15.35 -22.61 -7.88
N PRO A 441 14.57 -22.07 -8.83
CA PRO A 441 14.99 -20.92 -9.61
C PRO A 441 15.04 -19.65 -8.77
N ARG A 442 16.05 -18.82 -9.03
CA ARG A 442 16.23 -17.50 -8.44
C ARG A 442 15.71 -16.44 -9.39
N TYR A 443 14.85 -15.54 -8.89
CA TYR A 443 14.17 -14.55 -9.72
C TYR A 443 14.59 -13.12 -9.41
N LEU A 444 14.88 -12.37 -10.47
CA LEU A 444 14.90 -10.91 -10.42
C LEU A 444 13.45 -10.40 -10.43
N LYS A 445 13.06 -9.63 -9.41
CA LYS A 445 11.71 -9.05 -9.32
C LYS A 445 11.75 -7.56 -9.69
N VAL A 446 10.96 -7.18 -10.70
CA VAL A 446 10.90 -5.82 -11.24
C VAL A 446 9.46 -5.30 -11.17
N ASP A 447 9.28 -4.08 -10.66
CA ASP A 447 7.97 -3.42 -10.60
C ASP A 447 7.78 -2.55 -11.86
N ILE A 448 6.77 -2.86 -12.70
CA ILE A 448 6.37 -2.07 -13.86
C ILE A 448 4.86 -1.79 -13.72
N LEU A 449 4.51 -0.96 -12.73
CA LEU A 449 3.11 -0.75 -12.32
C LEU A 449 2.29 0.06 -13.32
N ALA A 450 2.90 0.70 -14.30
CA ALA A 450 2.20 1.31 -15.42
C ALA A 450 1.81 0.30 -16.52
N CYS A 451 2.29 -0.95 -16.45
CA CYS A 451 1.87 -2.07 -17.29
C CYS A 451 0.59 -2.70 -16.72
N GLN A 452 -0.39 -3.01 -17.59
CA GLN A 452 -1.71 -3.52 -17.19
C GLN A 452 -2.08 -4.85 -17.87
N ASN A 453 -1.08 -5.55 -18.39
CA ASN A 453 -1.32 -6.76 -19.16
C ASN A 453 -0.28 -7.83 -18.85
N HIS A 454 -0.77 -9.06 -18.55
CA HIS A 454 0.07 -10.18 -18.15
C HIS A 454 1.07 -10.62 -19.24
N ASN A 455 0.61 -10.80 -20.47
CA ASN A 455 1.50 -11.18 -21.58
C ASN A 455 2.55 -10.10 -21.88
N GLN A 456 2.15 -8.80 -21.80
CA GLN A 456 3.08 -7.68 -21.91
C GLN A 456 4.13 -7.74 -20.79
N ALA A 457 3.72 -8.00 -19.55
CA ALA A 457 4.63 -8.14 -18.40
C ALA A 457 5.61 -9.29 -18.61
N MET A 458 5.17 -10.43 -19.15
CA MET A 458 6.06 -11.56 -19.47
C MET A 458 7.04 -11.24 -20.60
N ARG A 459 6.62 -10.53 -21.67
CA ARG A 459 7.53 -10.06 -22.73
C ARG A 459 8.58 -9.10 -22.19
N LEU A 460 8.20 -8.22 -21.27
CA LEU A 460 9.12 -7.33 -20.57
C LEU A 460 10.08 -8.11 -19.67
N ALA A 461 9.59 -9.14 -18.95
CA ALA A 461 10.41 -10.03 -18.16
C ALA A 461 11.47 -10.73 -19.02
N LYS A 462 11.08 -11.24 -20.19
CA LYS A 462 12.02 -11.82 -21.18
C LYS A 462 13.04 -10.81 -21.66
N ALA A 463 12.63 -9.61 -22.04
CA ALA A 463 13.52 -8.57 -22.52
C ALA A 463 14.56 -8.15 -21.47
N ILE A 464 14.11 -8.01 -20.21
CA ILE A 464 14.99 -7.71 -19.07
C ILE A 464 15.93 -8.88 -18.79
N GLY A 465 15.43 -10.12 -18.80
CA GLY A 465 16.21 -11.32 -18.54
C GLY A 465 17.31 -11.52 -19.55
N LEU A 466 16.99 -11.51 -20.85
CA LEU A 466 17.98 -11.66 -21.92
C LEU A 466 19.03 -10.54 -21.91
N ARG A 467 18.68 -9.33 -21.51
CA ARG A 467 19.63 -8.22 -21.39
C ARG A 467 20.52 -8.36 -20.16
N SER A 468 19.96 -8.72 -19.00
CA SER A 468 20.70 -8.86 -17.75
C SER A 468 21.65 -10.05 -17.76
N GLN A 469 21.28 -11.12 -18.45
CA GLN A 469 22.01 -12.37 -18.54
C GLN A 469 22.81 -12.49 -19.86
N SER A 470 23.14 -11.36 -20.45
CA SER A 470 23.94 -11.33 -21.69
C SER A 470 25.28 -11.99 -21.52
N SER A 471 25.67 -12.86 -22.43
CA SER A 471 26.93 -13.66 -22.36
C SER A 471 28.18 -12.78 -22.33
N HIS A 472 28.12 -11.66 -23.01
CA HIS A 472 29.24 -10.71 -23.06
C HIS A 472 28.74 -9.28 -23.32
N ARG A 473 29.62 -8.32 -23.07
CA ARG A 473 29.42 -6.90 -23.35
C ARG A 473 30.59 -6.37 -24.13
N LEU A 474 30.35 -5.59 -25.15
CA LEU A 474 31.36 -5.03 -26.02
C LEU A 474 31.37 -3.50 -25.92
N ALA A 475 32.56 -2.94 -26.08
CA ALA A 475 32.75 -1.50 -26.19
C ALA A 475 33.66 -1.19 -27.37
N PRO A 476 33.10 -1.08 -28.59
CA PRO A 476 33.85 -0.67 -29.76
C PRO A 476 34.19 0.82 -29.71
N THR A 477 35.42 1.15 -30.07
CA THR A 477 35.79 2.51 -30.49
C THR A 477 35.88 2.50 -32.02
N VAL A 478 35.13 3.34 -32.65
CA VAL A 478 35.02 3.41 -34.12
C VAL A 478 35.36 4.81 -34.61
N GLY A 479 35.64 4.98 -35.90
CA GLY A 479 35.83 6.27 -36.49
C GLY A 479 34.54 7.13 -36.53
N LEU A 480 34.58 8.29 -37.18
CA LEU A 480 33.48 9.24 -37.24
C LEU A 480 32.16 8.67 -37.77
N ARG A 481 32.20 7.56 -38.51
CA ARG A 481 31.01 6.81 -38.92
C ARG A 481 30.18 6.35 -37.72
N GLY A 482 30.78 6.21 -36.53
CA GLY A 482 30.11 5.91 -35.27
C GLY A 482 29.04 6.94 -34.86
N LEU A 483 29.11 8.18 -35.38
CA LEU A 483 28.06 9.19 -35.17
C LEU A 483 26.69 8.72 -35.67
N LYS A 484 26.66 7.85 -36.69
CA LYS A 484 25.39 7.27 -37.20
C LYS A 484 24.73 6.36 -36.16
N ALA A 485 25.51 5.77 -35.27
CA ALA A 485 25.00 4.91 -34.19
C ALA A 485 24.11 5.65 -33.18
N ARG A 486 24.26 7.00 -33.03
CA ARG A 486 23.40 7.81 -32.16
C ARG A 486 21.91 7.72 -32.45
N ARG A 487 21.56 7.23 -33.64
CA ARG A 487 20.16 7.15 -34.12
C ARG A 487 19.71 5.73 -34.34
N LYS A 488 20.48 4.79 -33.86
CA LYS A 488 20.18 3.37 -33.99
C LYS A 488 20.05 2.74 -32.62
N ARG A 489 19.07 1.89 -32.47
CA ARG A 489 18.95 1.06 -31.28
C ARG A 489 19.75 -0.22 -31.44
N VAL A 490 19.73 -0.81 -32.63
CA VAL A 490 20.45 -2.03 -32.97
C VAL A 490 21.40 -1.76 -34.10
N ILE A 491 22.58 -2.36 -34.02
CA ILE A 491 23.65 -2.33 -35.04
C ILE A 491 24.14 -3.74 -35.29
N ASP A 492 24.69 -3.96 -36.46
CA ASP A 492 25.45 -5.17 -36.79
C ASP A 492 26.93 -4.94 -36.54
N LEU A 493 27.56 -5.79 -35.72
CA LEU A 493 29.01 -5.82 -35.50
C LEU A 493 29.62 -7.04 -36.16
N GLN A 494 30.66 -6.86 -36.93
CA GLN A 494 31.41 -7.91 -37.58
C GLN A 494 32.87 -7.79 -37.16
N TYR A 495 33.23 -8.46 -36.06
CA TYR A 495 34.58 -8.36 -35.51
C TYR A 495 35.37 -9.67 -35.71
N ASP A 496 34.92 -10.79 -35.18
CA ASP A 496 35.44 -12.16 -35.34
C ASP A 496 34.30 -13.17 -35.13
N GLU A 497 34.59 -14.46 -35.10
CA GLU A 497 33.57 -15.51 -34.92
C GLU A 497 32.83 -15.41 -33.58
N ALA A 498 33.46 -14.89 -32.52
CA ALA A 498 32.89 -14.81 -31.20
C ALA A 498 32.05 -13.52 -31.00
N PHE A 499 32.39 -12.45 -31.71
CA PHE A 499 31.82 -11.13 -31.53
C PHE A 499 31.24 -10.56 -32.83
N SER A 500 30.50 -11.37 -33.56
CA SER A 500 29.76 -10.94 -34.74
C SER A 500 28.29 -11.19 -34.57
N GLY A 501 27.45 -10.25 -35.05
CA GLY A 501 25.98 -10.30 -34.97
C GLY A 501 25.36 -8.98 -34.58
N ASP A 502 24.08 -9.05 -34.18
CA ASP A 502 23.27 -7.90 -33.83
C ASP A 502 23.50 -7.50 -32.37
N TYR A 503 23.70 -6.21 -32.15
CA TYR A 503 23.97 -5.64 -30.84
C TYR A 503 23.08 -4.41 -30.57
N GLU A 504 22.46 -4.36 -29.41
CA GLU A 504 21.77 -3.18 -28.90
C GLU A 504 22.79 -2.20 -28.32
N ILE A 505 22.71 -0.94 -28.72
CA ILE A 505 23.53 0.14 -28.16
C ILE A 505 23.06 0.43 -26.76
N ALA A 506 23.97 0.30 -25.84
CA ALA A 506 23.73 0.21 -24.42
C ALA A 506 24.12 1.48 -23.65
N THR A 507 25.04 2.25 -24.16
CA THR A 507 25.45 3.55 -23.60
C THR A 507 25.33 4.62 -24.67
N PRO A 508 25.22 5.89 -24.27
CA PRO A 508 25.31 6.99 -25.22
C PRO A 508 26.57 6.90 -26.07
N VAL A 509 26.45 7.24 -27.34
CA VAL A 509 27.61 7.34 -28.24
C VAL A 509 28.40 8.58 -27.87
N GLU A 510 29.59 8.39 -27.33
CA GLU A 510 30.51 9.44 -26.92
C GLU A 510 31.53 9.70 -28.02
N ILE A 511 31.92 10.96 -28.19
CA ILE A 511 32.97 11.36 -29.12
C ILE A 511 34.20 11.72 -28.28
N ASP A 512 35.38 11.32 -28.73
CA ASP A 512 36.62 11.70 -28.06
C ASP A 512 36.87 13.24 -28.14
N GLU A 513 37.73 13.76 -27.28
CA GLU A 513 38.03 15.16 -27.18
C GLU A 513 38.60 15.74 -28.51
N ASN A 514 39.22 14.94 -29.34
CA ASN A 514 39.75 15.33 -30.63
C ASN A 514 38.69 15.24 -31.75
N GLY A 515 37.49 14.71 -31.47
CA GLY A 515 36.40 14.58 -32.41
C GLY A 515 36.63 13.57 -33.53
N ILE A 516 37.63 12.65 -33.40
CA ILE A 516 38.03 11.74 -34.47
C ILE A 516 37.39 10.37 -34.30
N THR A 517 37.12 9.95 -33.04
CA THR A 517 36.59 8.65 -32.73
C THR A 517 35.30 8.74 -31.95
N ALA A 518 34.49 7.73 -32.08
CA ALA A 518 33.26 7.54 -31.30
C ALA A 518 33.30 6.19 -30.59
N SER A 519 32.84 6.14 -29.37
CA SER A 519 32.78 4.91 -28.58
C SER A 519 31.41 4.73 -27.93
N PHE A 520 30.99 3.51 -27.75
CA PHE A 520 29.71 3.15 -27.11
C PHE A 520 29.76 1.73 -26.57
N GLY A 521 29.00 1.45 -25.53
CA GLY A 521 28.79 0.10 -25.06
C GLY A 521 27.62 -0.58 -25.76
N CYS A 522 27.72 -1.88 -26.00
CA CYS A 522 26.66 -2.66 -26.62
C CYS A 522 26.54 -4.08 -26.06
N VAL A 523 25.35 -4.68 -26.21
CA VAL A 523 25.04 -6.05 -25.78
C VAL A 523 24.37 -6.81 -26.93
N PRO A 524 24.58 -8.13 -27.02
CA PRO A 524 23.92 -8.96 -28.02
C PRO A 524 22.40 -8.82 -27.97
N VAL A 525 21.77 -8.84 -29.13
CA VAL A 525 20.30 -8.81 -29.29
C VAL A 525 19.82 -10.13 -29.87
N ASP A 526 18.92 -10.79 -29.16
CA ASP A 526 18.10 -11.85 -29.73
C ASP A 526 16.92 -11.21 -30.51
N PRO A 527 16.71 -11.54 -31.79
CA PRO A 527 15.57 -11.05 -32.58
C PRO A 527 14.21 -11.31 -31.90
N ASN A 528 14.07 -12.36 -31.12
CA ASN A 528 12.86 -12.74 -30.40
C ASN A 528 12.75 -12.13 -29.01
N ARG A 529 13.65 -11.22 -28.62
CA ARG A 529 13.68 -10.60 -27.28
C ARG A 529 12.34 -10.04 -26.85
N TRP A 530 11.60 -9.40 -27.73
CA TRP A 530 10.32 -8.73 -27.43
C TRP A 530 9.09 -9.55 -27.84
N THR A 531 9.27 -10.86 -28.08
CA THR A 531 8.20 -11.78 -28.48
C THR A 531 8.30 -13.05 -27.64
N LEU A 532 7.21 -13.52 -27.10
CA LEU A 532 7.15 -14.84 -26.48
C LEU A 532 7.02 -15.89 -27.58
N LEU A 533 7.87 -16.90 -27.50
CA LEU A 533 7.79 -18.07 -28.37
C LEU A 533 6.74 -19.04 -27.81
N GLU A 534 6.39 -20.05 -28.61
CA GLU A 534 5.49 -21.11 -28.17
C GLU A 534 6.02 -21.81 -26.93
N GLY A 535 5.18 -21.94 -25.91
CA GLY A 535 5.57 -22.53 -24.60
C GLY A 535 6.25 -21.57 -23.60
N GLU A 536 6.64 -20.36 -24.00
CA GLU A 536 7.22 -19.38 -23.09
C GLU A 536 6.16 -18.60 -22.27
N GLU A 537 4.93 -18.49 -22.79
CA GLU A 537 3.82 -17.87 -22.07
C GLU A 537 3.23 -18.86 -21.07
N SER A 538 3.22 -18.49 -19.81
CA SER A 538 2.52 -19.23 -18.77
C SER A 538 1.27 -18.48 -18.33
N SER A 539 0.24 -19.19 -17.90
CA SER A 539 -0.99 -18.57 -17.39
C SER A 539 -0.66 -17.72 -16.15
N LYS A 540 -1.33 -16.59 -16.04
CA LYS A 540 -1.32 -15.84 -14.80
C LYS A 540 -1.85 -16.69 -13.64
N ALA A 541 -1.41 -16.42 -12.42
CA ALA A 541 -2.02 -17.03 -11.24
C ALA A 541 -3.54 -16.84 -11.35
N ALA A 542 -4.29 -17.91 -11.17
CA ALA A 542 -5.74 -17.82 -11.20
C ALA A 542 -6.17 -16.77 -10.17
N ALA A 543 -7.00 -15.81 -10.59
CA ALA A 543 -7.75 -15.02 -9.63
C ALA A 543 -8.38 -16.02 -8.66
N VAL A 544 -8.28 -15.76 -7.37
CA VAL A 544 -9.07 -16.54 -6.40
C VAL A 544 -10.51 -16.28 -6.78
N VAL A 545 -11.03 -17.15 -7.66
CA VAL A 545 -12.44 -17.11 -8.01
C VAL A 545 -13.14 -17.46 -6.73
N ILE A 546 -13.81 -16.48 -6.13
CA ILE A 546 -14.83 -16.76 -5.12
C ILE A 546 -15.85 -17.58 -5.89
N ILE A 547 -15.79 -18.90 -5.73
CA ILE A 547 -16.77 -19.79 -6.32
C ILE A 547 -18.09 -19.42 -5.65
N PRO A 548 -19.06 -18.84 -6.39
CA PRO A 548 -20.39 -18.63 -5.83
C PRO A 548 -20.93 -20.02 -5.45
N GLY A 549 -21.11 -20.28 -4.16
CA GLY A 549 -21.56 -21.60 -3.68
C GLY A 549 -20.57 -22.34 -2.79
N ALA A 550 -19.33 -21.90 -2.62
CA ALA A 550 -18.52 -22.40 -1.51
C ALA A 550 -19.25 -22.05 -0.21
N GLY A 551 -19.54 -23.01 0.65
CA GLY A 551 -20.29 -22.84 1.90
C GLY A 551 -19.78 -21.66 2.75
N ALA A 552 -20.60 -21.16 3.66
CA ALA A 552 -20.18 -20.11 4.59
C ALA A 552 -18.86 -20.52 5.27
N PRO A 553 -17.96 -19.56 5.57
CA PRO A 553 -16.75 -19.87 6.33
C PRO A 553 -17.13 -20.54 7.65
N VAL A 554 -16.35 -21.54 8.06
CA VAL A 554 -16.56 -22.20 9.34
C VAL A 554 -16.16 -21.30 10.50
N LEU A 555 -16.81 -21.47 11.64
CA LEU A 555 -16.44 -20.78 12.88
C LEU A 555 -15.03 -21.18 13.33
N PRO A 556 -14.33 -20.30 14.08
CA PRO A 556 -13.14 -20.68 14.83
C PRO A 556 -13.41 -21.87 15.73
N THR A 557 -12.50 -22.85 15.78
CA THR A 557 -12.55 -24.01 16.65
C THR A 557 -11.64 -23.82 17.85
N GLY A 558 -11.84 -24.66 18.91
CA GLY A 558 -11.00 -24.60 20.11
C GLY A 558 -11.07 -23.28 20.87
N VAL A 559 -12.16 -22.55 20.72
CA VAL A 559 -12.28 -21.23 21.38
C VAL A 559 -12.50 -21.41 22.87
N VAL A 560 -11.58 -20.87 23.68
CA VAL A 560 -11.68 -20.78 25.13
C VAL A 560 -11.63 -19.32 25.53
N VAL A 561 -12.67 -18.84 26.19
CA VAL A 561 -12.78 -17.46 26.68
C VAL A 561 -12.50 -17.45 28.19
N TYR A 562 -11.67 -16.54 28.66
CA TYR A 562 -11.34 -16.39 30.08
C TYR A 562 -11.04 -14.93 30.43
N ALA A 563 -11.08 -14.62 31.72
CA ALA A 563 -10.70 -13.33 32.25
C ALA A 563 -9.23 -13.35 32.70
N ALA A 564 -8.47 -12.31 32.41
CA ALA A 564 -7.07 -12.21 32.76
C ALA A 564 -6.75 -10.86 33.44
N PRO A 565 -5.96 -10.86 34.56
CA PRO A 565 -5.51 -9.63 35.21
C PRO A 565 -4.52 -8.88 34.31
N ILE A 566 -4.58 -7.56 34.33
CA ILE A 566 -3.61 -6.72 33.66
C ILE A 566 -2.43 -6.48 34.60
N ALA A 567 -1.23 -6.89 34.18
CA ALA A 567 -0.01 -6.70 34.96
C ALA A 567 0.21 -5.22 35.32
N GLY A 568 0.42 -4.95 36.62
CA GLY A 568 0.68 -3.60 37.14
C GLY A 568 -0.56 -2.79 37.55
N SER A 569 -1.78 -3.34 37.40
CA SER A 569 -3.03 -2.63 37.72
C SER A 569 -3.50 -2.77 39.18
N GLY A 570 -2.74 -3.40 40.05
CA GLY A 570 -3.13 -3.60 41.46
C GLY A 570 -4.34 -4.53 41.67
N GLY A 571 -4.68 -5.38 40.70
CA GLY A 571 -5.77 -6.34 40.77
C GLY A 571 -7.18 -5.78 40.49
N ALA A 572 -7.31 -4.48 40.26
CA ALA A 572 -8.62 -3.85 40.06
C ALA A 572 -9.11 -3.85 38.60
N THR A 573 -8.24 -4.13 37.64
CA THR A 573 -8.57 -4.13 36.21
C THR A 573 -8.29 -5.48 35.55
N VAL A 574 -9.20 -5.89 34.70
CA VAL A 574 -9.19 -7.17 34.02
C VAL A 574 -9.51 -6.96 32.55
N ARG A 575 -9.05 -7.84 31.70
CA ARG A 575 -9.50 -7.91 30.31
C ARG A 575 -10.04 -9.32 30.04
N ILE A 576 -10.89 -9.40 29.02
CA ILE A 576 -11.38 -10.67 28.52
C ILE A 576 -10.42 -11.15 27.45
N GLU A 577 -9.98 -12.38 27.56
CA GLU A 577 -9.07 -13.02 26.62
C GLU A 577 -9.73 -14.25 26.01
N ALA A 578 -9.33 -14.57 24.80
CA ALA A 578 -9.75 -15.79 24.14
C ALA A 578 -8.59 -16.41 23.37
N THR A 579 -8.46 -17.73 23.49
CA THR A 579 -7.58 -18.54 22.63
C THR A 579 -8.42 -19.32 21.64
N PHE A 580 -7.82 -19.73 20.53
CA PHE A 580 -8.47 -20.49 19.48
C PHE A 580 -7.46 -21.33 18.71
N ASP A 581 -7.95 -22.34 17.98
CA ASP A 581 -7.09 -23.16 17.13
C ASP A 581 -6.55 -22.37 15.93
N THR A 582 -5.38 -22.80 15.44
CA THR A 582 -4.81 -22.24 14.22
C THR A 582 -5.79 -22.35 13.07
N SER A 583 -5.94 -21.27 12.32
CA SER A 583 -6.85 -21.23 11.19
C SER A 583 -6.51 -22.30 10.15
N PRO A 584 -7.46 -23.10 9.67
CA PRO A 584 -7.23 -24.10 8.64
C PRO A 584 -6.97 -23.50 7.25
N ARG A 585 -7.18 -22.17 7.09
CA ARG A 585 -7.02 -21.46 5.84
C ARG A 585 -6.40 -20.09 6.07
N ALA A 586 -5.43 -19.74 5.25
CA ALA A 586 -4.70 -18.45 5.35
C ALA A 586 -5.55 -17.21 5.03
N ASP A 587 -6.69 -17.38 4.35
CA ASP A 587 -7.62 -16.31 4.03
C ASP A 587 -8.69 -16.05 5.09
N PHE A 588 -8.72 -16.85 6.18
CA PHE A 588 -9.62 -16.66 7.29
C PHE A 588 -9.07 -15.65 8.28
N LEU A 589 -9.88 -14.66 8.59
CA LEU A 589 -9.67 -13.69 9.65
C LEU A 589 -10.71 -13.93 10.72
N TYR A 590 -10.28 -14.24 11.91
CA TYR A 590 -11.18 -14.45 13.05
C TYR A 590 -11.52 -13.11 13.68
N MET A 591 -12.78 -12.95 14.02
CA MET A 591 -13.35 -11.74 14.60
C MET A 591 -13.97 -12.09 15.94
N PHE A 592 -13.69 -11.29 16.95
CA PHE A 592 -14.23 -11.42 18.30
C PHE A 592 -14.82 -10.09 18.74
N GLU A 593 -15.93 -10.14 19.43
CA GLU A 593 -16.56 -8.97 20.03
C GLU A 593 -17.16 -9.34 21.38
N PHE A 594 -17.25 -8.36 22.26
CA PHE A 594 -17.82 -8.52 23.60
C PHE A 594 -18.81 -7.39 23.91
N GLU A 595 -19.74 -7.63 24.82
CA GLU A 595 -20.66 -6.63 25.38
C GLU A 595 -20.89 -6.94 26.86
N LEU A 596 -21.35 -5.94 27.63
CA LEU A 596 -21.75 -6.12 29.02
C LEU A 596 -23.05 -6.93 29.07
N ALA A 597 -23.14 -7.94 29.94
CA ALA A 597 -24.36 -8.70 30.12
C ALA A 597 -25.49 -7.77 30.63
N GLY A 598 -26.62 -7.80 29.91
CA GLY A 598 -27.73 -6.88 30.17
C GLY A 598 -27.83 -5.70 29.20
N GLU A 599 -26.77 -5.37 28.50
CA GLU A 599 -26.85 -4.50 27.32
C GLU A 599 -27.42 -5.28 26.13
N THR A 600 -28.03 -4.59 25.17
CA THR A 600 -28.61 -5.22 23.99
C THR A 600 -27.95 -4.66 22.75
N ASP A 601 -27.22 -5.51 22.00
CA ASP A 601 -26.54 -5.21 20.74
C ASP A 601 -25.51 -4.07 20.77
N ILE A 602 -24.87 -3.84 21.94
CA ILE A 602 -23.76 -2.88 22.11
C ILE A 602 -22.41 -3.63 22.08
N TRP A 603 -22.15 -4.31 20.98
CA TRP A 603 -20.96 -5.11 20.81
C TRP A 603 -19.72 -4.27 20.52
N ARG A 604 -18.62 -4.52 21.25
CA ARG A 604 -17.31 -3.89 21.10
C ARG A 604 -16.31 -4.89 20.54
N PRO A 605 -15.46 -4.51 19.56
CA PRO A 605 -14.51 -5.43 18.98
C PRO A 605 -13.37 -5.76 19.95
N MET A 606 -12.88 -6.99 19.89
CA MET A 606 -11.62 -7.42 20.51
C MET A 606 -10.48 -7.34 19.51
N VAL A 607 -9.27 -7.13 20.00
CA VAL A 607 -8.04 -7.20 19.20
C VAL A 607 -7.68 -8.66 18.97
N VAL A 608 -7.55 -9.07 17.72
CA VAL A 608 -7.23 -10.44 17.33
C VAL A 608 -5.81 -10.53 16.78
N ARG A 609 -5.02 -11.45 17.31
CA ARG A 609 -3.67 -11.80 16.84
C ARG A 609 -3.69 -13.22 16.27
N MET A 610 -3.85 -13.30 14.96
CA MET A 610 -3.95 -14.59 14.26
C MET A 610 -2.67 -15.43 14.37
N THR A 611 -1.51 -14.80 14.45
CA THR A 611 -0.20 -15.47 14.59
C THR A 611 -0.04 -16.16 15.95
N ASP A 612 -0.68 -15.60 16.97
CA ASP A 612 -0.54 -16.04 18.35
C ASP A 612 -1.74 -16.88 18.78
N ASN A 613 -2.75 -17.07 17.89
CA ASN A 613 -4.02 -17.73 18.17
C ASN A 613 -4.75 -17.11 19.38
N PHE A 614 -4.78 -15.81 19.46
CA PHE A 614 -5.15 -15.06 20.66
C PHE A 614 -5.99 -13.83 20.33
N ALA A 615 -7.00 -13.55 21.17
CA ALA A 615 -7.78 -12.32 21.11
C ALA A 615 -7.93 -11.73 22.52
N TYR A 616 -8.07 -10.39 22.60
CA TYR A 616 -8.27 -9.71 23.89
C TYR A 616 -9.11 -8.44 23.75
N SER A 617 -9.88 -8.12 24.80
CA SER A 617 -10.67 -6.92 24.92
C SER A 617 -9.83 -5.71 25.38
N GLU A 618 -10.41 -4.53 25.33
CA GLU A 618 -10.00 -3.44 26.20
C GLU A 618 -10.17 -3.80 27.69
N THR A 619 -9.70 -2.97 28.57
CA THR A 619 -9.86 -3.12 30.03
C THR A 619 -11.33 -3.04 30.40
N VAL A 620 -11.82 -4.03 31.15
CA VAL A 620 -13.18 -4.06 31.69
C VAL A 620 -13.14 -3.99 33.23
N PRO A 621 -14.22 -3.48 33.87
CA PRO A 621 -14.32 -3.48 35.31
C PRO A 621 -14.38 -4.89 35.87
N ASN A 622 -13.68 -5.10 36.97
CA ASN A 622 -13.66 -6.37 37.71
C ASN A 622 -15.06 -6.69 38.31
N GLY A 623 -15.47 -7.95 38.30
CA GLY A 623 -16.73 -8.43 38.85
C GLY A 623 -17.96 -8.23 37.95
N GLN A 624 -17.78 -7.78 36.70
CA GLN A 624 -18.88 -7.65 35.74
C GLN A 624 -18.95 -8.83 34.80
N THR A 625 -20.15 -9.30 34.51
CA THR A 625 -20.39 -10.36 33.51
C THR A 625 -20.48 -9.77 32.12
N HIS A 626 -19.76 -10.34 31.18
CA HIS A 626 -19.75 -9.95 29.77
C HIS A 626 -20.16 -11.14 28.91
N ARG A 627 -20.69 -10.84 27.72
CA ARG A 627 -20.96 -11.83 26.68
C ARG A 627 -19.95 -11.68 25.58
N VAL A 628 -19.38 -12.78 25.08
CA VAL A 628 -18.38 -12.83 24.01
C VAL A 628 -18.91 -13.70 22.90
N ARG A 629 -18.80 -13.23 21.66
CA ARG A 629 -19.09 -14.00 20.46
C ARG A 629 -18.03 -13.80 19.39
N TRP A 630 -17.96 -14.72 18.46
CA TRP A 630 -16.94 -14.73 17.41
C TRP A 630 -17.51 -15.25 16.10
N TRP A 631 -16.78 -14.95 15.02
CA TRP A 631 -17.09 -15.44 13.68
C TRP A 631 -15.84 -15.40 12.81
N THR A 632 -15.90 -16.02 11.63
CA THR A 632 -14.85 -15.98 10.61
C THR A 632 -15.24 -15.02 9.50
N ARG A 633 -14.29 -14.21 9.07
CA ARG A 633 -14.35 -13.40 7.85
C ARG A 633 -13.26 -13.86 6.91
N THR A 634 -13.55 -14.05 5.62
CA THR A 634 -12.52 -14.30 4.61
C THR A 634 -11.90 -12.98 4.15
N SER A 635 -10.69 -13.02 3.58
CA SER A 635 -10.06 -11.87 2.94
C SER A 635 -10.92 -11.28 1.80
N SER A 636 -11.78 -12.08 1.19
CA SER A 636 -12.78 -11.66 0.20
C SER A 636 -14.06 -11.07 0.80
N GLY A 637 -14.16 -10.97 2.15
CA GLY A 637 -15.26 -10.34 2.86
C GLY A 637 -16.46 -11.24 3.16
N ARG A 638 -16.45 -12.54 2.82
CA ARG A 638 -17.51 -13.48 3.25
C ARG A 638 -17.40 -13.71 4.76
N VAL A 639 -18.55 -13.84 5.43
CA VAL A 639 -18.62 -14.06 6.87
C VAL A 639 -19.35 -15.36 7.20
N SER A 640 -18.95 -16.02 8.30
CA SER A 640 -19.72 -17.11 8.89
C SER A 640 -20.93 -16.56 9.66
N ALA A 641 -21.84 -17.43 10.08
CA ALA A 641 -22.74 -17.10 11.18
C ALA A 641 -21.90 -16.71 12.41
N LYS A 642 -22.43 -15.88 13.30
CA LYS A 642 -21.80 -15.57 14.58
C LYS A 642 -22.05 -16.72 15.55
N ALA A 643 -21.06 -17.03 16.37
CA ALA A 643 -21.21 -18.00 17.45
C ALA A 643 -22.26 -17.54 18.48
N THR A 644 -22.95 -18.47 19.12
CA THR A 644 -23.78 -18.17 20.28
C THR A 644 -22.90 -17.50 21.34
N PRO A 645 -23.32 -16.34 21.90
CA PRO A 645 -22.55 -15.67 22.92
C PRO A 645 -22.25 -16.54 24.13
N VAL A 646 -21.03 -16.49 24.64
CA VAL A 646 -20.60 -17.14 25.87
C VAL A 646 -20.48 -16.08 26.95
N GLU A 647 -21.06 -16.34 28.11
CA GLU A 647 -20.95 -15.45 29.27
C GLU A 647 -19.65 -15.71 30.03
N ILE A 648 -18.98 -14.67 30.44
CA ILE A 648 -17.77 -14.69 31.24
C ILE A 648 -17.83 -13.61 32.31
N GLU A 649 -17.60 -13.97 33.55
CA GLU A 649 -17.41 -13.01 34.63
C GLU A 649 -15.96 -12.51 34.60
N ALA A 650 -15.79 -11.20 34.57
CA ALA A 650 -14.48 -10.54 34.47
C ALA A 650 -13.81 -10.50 35.84
N VAL A 651 -13.28 -11.61 36.28
CA VAL A 651 -12.63 -11.79 37.60
C VAL A 651 -11.14 -11.98 37.42
N ALA A 652 -10.34 -11.05 37.95
CA ALA A 652 -8.89 -11.09 37.82
C ALA A 652 -8.21 -12.10 38.77
N ASP A 653 -8.76 -12.29 39.96
CA ASP A 653 -8.25 -13.23 40.96
C ASP A 653 -9.42 -14.04 41.51
N THR A 654 -9.44 -15.32 41.17
CA THR A 654 -10.48 -16.29 41.62
C THR A 654 -10.16 -16.96 42.98
N VAL A 655 -8.99 -16.66 43.53
CA VAL A 655 -8.55 -17.23 44.79
C VAL A 655 -9.10 -16.42 45.95
N ALA A 656 -9.92 -17.02 46.80
CA ALA A 656 -10.40 -16.37 48.01
C ALA A 656 -9.22 -16.10 48.99
N PRO A 657 -9.18 -14.95 49.65
CA PRO A 657 -8.24 -14.73 50.74
C PRO A 657 -8.60 -15.64 51.92
N GLY A 658 -7.70 -15.77 52.87
CA GLY A 658 -8.03 -16.43 54.12
C GLY A 658 -9.09 -15.66 54.92
N PRO A 659 -9.80 -16.28 55.87
CA PRO A 659 -10.72 -15.57 56.73
C PRO A 659 -9.94 -14.64 57.72
N PRO A 660 -10.57 -13.56 58.19
CA PRO A 660 -10.04 -12.79 59.33
C PRO A 660 -9.80 -13.68 60.55
N THR A 661 -8.79 -13.36 61.34
CA THR A 661 -8.43 -14.10 62.56
C THR A 661 -8.50 -13.19 63.78
N GLY A 662 -8.57 -13.78 64.96
CA GLY A 662 -8.65 -13.01 66.20
C GLY A 662 -9.90 -12.12 66.31
N VAL A 663 -10.98 -12.51 65.62
CA VAL A 663 -12.24 -11.76 65.60
C VAL A 663 -12.90 -11.76 66.97
N SER A 664 -13.23 -10.59 67.45
CA SER A 664 -13.98 -10.38 68.67
C SER A 664 -14.89 -9.16 68.57
N ALA A 665 -16.00 -9.19 69.30
CA ALA A 665 -16.84 -8.01 69.41
C ALA A 665 -17.14 -7.77 70.90
N THR A 666 -17.02 -6.50 71.35
CA THR A 666 -17.31 -6.11 72.72
C THR A 666 -18.41 -5.07 72.70
N GLY A 667 -19.55 -5.36 73.32
CA GLY A 667 -20.66 -4.43 73.42
C GLY A 667 -20.45 -3.39 74.52
N GLY A 668 -20.90 -2.16 74.26
CA GLY A 668 -20.93 -1.04 75.17
C GLY A 668 -22.34 -0.48 75.31
N VAL A 669 -22.46 0.77 75.78
CA VAL A 669 -23.74 1.49 75.89
C VAL A 669 -24.08 2.13 74.55
N GLY A 670 -24.98 1.53 73.79
CA GLY A 670 -25.36 2.00 72.46
C GLY A 670 -24.29 1.83 71.35
N GLU A 671 -23.29 1.02 71.59
CA GLU A 671 -22.16 0.77 70.71
C GLU A 671 -21.58 -0.63 70.79
N ALA A 672 -20.87 -1.06 69.78
CA ALA A 672 -20.05 -2.29 69.79
C ALA A 672 -18.68 -2.00 69.13
N THR A 673 -17.64 -2.56 69.73
CA THR A 673 -16.29 -2.52 69.15
C THR A 673 -15.95 -3.88 68.61
N ILE A 674 -15.62 -3.95 67.33
CA ILE A 674 -15.26 -5.16 66.60
C ILE A 674 -13.80 -5.12 66.24
N ASP A 675 -13.02 -6.07 66.76
CA ASP A 675 -11.57 -6.20 66.52
C ASP A 675 -11.28 -7.47 65.75
N TRP A 676 -10.32 -7.38 64.84
CA TRP A 676 -9.83 -8.55 64.07
C TRP A 676 -8.41 -8.32 63.56
N THR A 677 -7.82 -9.39 63.08
CA THR A 677 -6.58 -9.32 62.30
C THR A 677 -6.90 -9.77 60.87
N THR A 678 -6.57 -8.98 59.89
CA THR A 678 -6.73 -9.31 58.48
C THR A 678 -5.87 -10.54 58.15
N PRO A 679 -6.31 -11.41 57.18
CA PRO A 679 -5.55 -12.60 56.85
C PRO A 679 -4.16 -12.26 56.27
N ASN A 680 -3.21 -13.17 56.50
CA ASN A 680 -1.88 -13.08 55.87
C ASN A 680 -1.95 -13.62 54.42
N SER A 681 -2.90 -13.13 53.62
CA SER A 681 -3.09 -13.46 52.22
C SER A 681 -2.71 -12.25 51.35
N ALA A 682 -1.74 -12.40 50.47
CA ALA A 682 -1.23 -11.31 49.65
C ALA A 682 -2.31 -10.63 48.76
N ASN A 683 -3.40 -11.32 48.49
CA ASN A 683 -4.55 -10.84 47.75
C ASN A 683 -5.68 -10.26 48.62
N HIS A 684 -5.51 -10.16 49.93
CA HIS A 684 -6.50 -9.51 50.78
C HIS A 684 -6.65 -8.02 50.37
N PHE A 685 -7.90 -7.57 50.18
CA PHE A 685 -8.23 -6.24 49.74
C PHE A 685 -9.06 -5.45 50.79
N ALA A 686 -10.11 -6.11 51.32
CA ALA A 686 -10.96 -5.51 52.34
C ALA A 686 -11.63 -6.59 53.23
N THR A 687 -12.14 -6.14 54.36
CA THR A 687 -12.97 -6.94 55.25
C THR A 687 -14.38 -6.38 55.27
N LEU A 688 -15.37 -7.17 54.92
CA LEU A 688 -16.80 -6.89 55.01
C LEU A 688 -17.28 -7.24 56.40
N ILE A 689 -17.95 -6.35 57.11
CA ILE A 689 -18.54 -6.56 58.43
C ILE A 689 -20.03 -6.67 58.27
N TYR A 690 -20.54 -7.82 58.64
CA TYR A 690 -21.99 -8.14 58.64
C TYR A 690 -22.51 -8.10 60.05
N ARG A 691 -23.75 -7.64 60.24
CA ARG A 691 -24.43 -7.61 61.52
C ARG A 691 -25.86 -8.14 61.41
N ASN A 692 -26.32 -8.83 62.45
CA ASN A 692 -27.70 -9.26 62.62
C ASN A 692 -28.04 -9.31 64.12
N THR A 693 -29.32 -9.31 64.47
CA THR A 693 -29.83 -9.56 65.81
C THR A 693 -30.15 -11.05 66.06
N ILE A 694 -29.99 -11.88 65.03
CA ILE A 694 -30.20 -13.31 65.06
C ILE A 694 -28.86 -13.97 64.56
N ASP A 695 -28.47 -15.09 65.19
CA ASP A 695 -27.29 -15.82 64.79
C ASP A 695 -27.49 -16.56 63.44
N ASP A 696 -27.68 -15.78 62.40
CA ASP A 696 -27.80 -16.23 61.01
C ASP A 696 -27.21 -15.21 60.04
N ILE A 697 -26.08 -15.60 59.43
CA ILE A 697 -25.39 -14.77 58.44
C ILE A 697 -26.23 -14.56 57.19
N ASN A 698 -27.06 -15.51 56.78
CA ASN A 698 -27.82 -15.43 55.52
C ASN A 698 -28.88 -14.31 55.55
N THR A 699 -29.29 -13.87 56.73
CA THR A 699 -30.23 -12.75 56.93
C THR A 699 -29.55 -11.49 57.43
N SER A 700 -28.22 -11.52 57.54
CA SER A 700 -27.42 -10.35 57.99
C SER A 700 -27.30 -9.28 56.92
N SER A 701 -26.93 -8.07 57.31
CA SER A 701 -26.62 -6.95 56.43
C SER A 701 -25.19 -6.48 56.62
N ILE A 702 -24.57 -6.02 55.53
CA ILE A 702 -23.25 -5.38 55.59
C ILE A 702 -23.43 -4.01 56.29
N VAL A 703 -22.65 -3.81 57.34
CA VAL A 703 -22.63 -2.53 58.09
C VAL A 703 -21.42 -1.66 57.67
N GLU A 704 -20.30 -2.31 57.32
CA GLU A 704 -19.10 -1.57 56.87
C GLU A 704 -18.19 -2.41 55.99
N THR A 705 -17.38 -1.74 55.19
CA THR A 705 -16.30 -2.31 54.39
C THR A 705 -14.99 -1.64 54.78
N VAL A 706 -14.12 -2.37 55.46
CA VAL A 706 -12.85 -1.85 55.90
C VAL A 706 -11.74 -2.29 54.98
N TYR A 707 -11.07 -1.35 54.33
CA TYR A 707 -9.91 -1.60 53.48
C TYR A 707 -8.63 -1.65 54.32
N GLY A 708 -7.81 -2.66 54.13
CA GLY A 708 -6.59 -2.81 54.93
C GLY A 708 -5.52 -3.66 54.27
N ALA A 709 -4.28 -3.56 54.74
CA ALA A 709 -3.19 -4.41 54.33
C ALA A 709 -3.32 -5.82 54.94
N PRO A 710 -2.74 -6.87 54.30
CA PRO A 710 -2.65 -8.19 54.92
C PRO A 710 -1.95 -8.21 56.24
N ASN A 711 -2.37 -9.09 57.16
CA ASN A 711 -1.78 -9.31 58.46
C ASN A 711 -1.69 -8.04 59.36
N THR A 712 -2.74 -7.21 59.32
CA THR A 712 -2.88 -5.97 60.11
C THR A 712 -4.02 -6.17 61.13
N VAL A 713 -3.85 -5.61 62.31
CA VAL A 713 -4.91 -5.52 63.29
C VAL A 713 -5.76 -4.30 63.00
N ASP A 714 -7.06 -4.51 62.87
CA ASP A 714 -8.05 -3.48 62.57
C ASP A 714 -9.18 -3.52 63.60
N THR A 715 -9.83 -2.36 63.79
CA THR A 715 -10.94 -2.15 64.68
C THR A 715 -12.04 -1.36 63.99
N TYR A 716 -13.29 -1.76 64.15
CA TYR A 716 -14.47 -1.02 63.73
C TYR A 716 -15.37 -0.69 64.91
N PHE A 717 -15.84 0.53 64.99
CA PHE A 717 -16.78 1.01 65.99
C PHE A 717 -18.18 1.12 65.37
N ASP A 718 -19.08 0.24 65.81
CA ASP A 718 -20.48 0.24 65.42
C ASP A 718 -21.27 1.03 66.47
N ASP A 719 -21.58 2.27 66.18
CA ASP A 719 -22.26 3.21 67.10
C ASP A 719 -23.76 3.33 66.80
N SER A 720 -24.46 4.03 67.68
CA SER A 720 -25.92 4.30 67.53
C SER A 720 -26.78 3.02 67.52
N LEU A 721 -26.33 2.02 68.25
CA LEU A 721 -27.06 0.75 68.40
C LEU A 721 -28.15 0.87 69.50
N ILE A 722 -29.24 0.13 69.32
CA ILE A 722 -30.28 -0.04 70.32
C ILE A 722 -29.81 -1.19 71.25
N ALA A 723 -30.12 -1.12 72.50
CA ALA A 723 -29.83 -2.21 73.45
C ALA A 723 -30.49 -3.49 73.01
N ASP A 724 -29.73 -4.46 72.55
CA ASP A 724 -30.15 -5.76 72.01
C ASP A 724 -28.95 -6.71 71.92
N ASP A 725 -29.23 -7.97 71.54
CA ASP A 725 -28.24 -8.96 71.25
C ASP A 725 -27.85 -8.85 69.77
N TYR A 726 -26.54 -8.72 69.49
CA TYR A 726 -25.99 -8.60 68.11
C TYR A 726 -25.00 -9.74 67.83
N TYR A 727 -24.96 -10.15 66.55
CA TYR A 727 -23.99 -11.09 66.00
C TYR A 727 -23.29 -10.44 64.82
N TYR A 728 -21.96 -10.58 64.79
CA TYR A 728 -21.12 -10.04 63.70
C TYR A 728 -20.38 -11.17 62.99
N TRP A 729 -20.29 -11.03 61.67
CA TRP A 729 -19.46 -11.89 60.84
C TRP A 729 -18.58 -11.03 59.96
N LEU A 730 -17.30 -11.42 59.92
CA LEU A 730 -16.29 -10.73 59.13
C LEU A 730 -15.87 -11.62 57.99
N ILE A 731 -15.89 -11.10 56.77
CA ILE A 731 -15.56 -11.79 55.55
C ILE A 731 -14.47 -11.00 54.84
N SER A 732 -13.28 -11.57 54.63
CA SER A 732 -12.25 -10.97 53.81
C SER A 732 -12.58 -11.16 52.34
N ILE A 733 -12.35 -10.14 51.54
CA ILE A 733 -12.46 -10.20 50.08
C ILE A 733 -11.12 -9.84 49.41
N ASN A 734 -10.88 -10.41 48.23
CA ASN A 734 -9.79 -9.94 47.34
C ASN A 734 -10.22 -8.77 46.47
N GLY A 735 -9.33 -8.23 45.64
CA GLY A 735 -9.62 -7.15 44.70
C GLY A 735 -10.65 -7.50 43.63
N SER A 736 -10.99 -8.77 43.47
CA SER A 736 -12.03 -9.29 42.57
C SER A 736 -13.36 -9.61 43.30
N ASN A 737 -13.50 -9.19 44.54
CA ASN A 737 -14.65 -9.44 45.41
C ASN A 737 -14.91 -10.93 45.71
N ILE A 738 -13.92 -11.81 45.57
CA ILE A 738 -14.05 -13.19 45.94
C ILE A 738 -13.95 -13.32 47.48
N PRO A 739 -15.01 -13.82 48.17
CA PRO A 739 -15.06 -13.79 49.62
C PRO A 739 -14.36 -15.02 50.22
N SER A 740 -13.81 -14.84 51.43
CA SER A 740 -13.38 -15.90 52.29
C SER A 740 -14.59 -16.59 52.96
N THR A 741 -14.33 -17.64 53.72
CA THR A 741 -15.31 -18.13 54.67
C THR A 741 -15.51 -17.09 55.80
N PRO A 742 -16.75 -16.94 56.30
CA PRO A 742 -17.06 -16.02 57.41
C PRO A 742 -16.35 -16.39 58.72
N ALA A 743 -15.92 -15.40 59.44
CA ALA A 743 -15.43 -15.52 60.80
C ALA A 743 -16.43 -14.80 61.73
N ALA A 744 -17.04 -15.55 62.65
CA ALA A 744 -18.07 -15.03 63.56
C ALA A 744 -17.46 -14.58 64.89
N THR A 745 -17.97 -13.48 65.45
CA THR A 745 -17.57 -12.97 66.78
C THR A 745 -18.33 -13.65 67.92
N GLY A 746 -19.45 -14.31 67.62
CA GLY A 746 -20.42 -14.78 68.63
C GLY A 746 -21.34 -13.67 69.12
N LEU A 747 -22.07 -13.98 70.17
CA LEU A 747 -23.05 -13.07 70.79
C LEU A 747 -22.33 -11.82 71.40
N THR A 748 -22.81 -10.65 71.03
CA THR A 748 -22.36 -9.32 71.51
C THR A 748 -23.55 -8.61 72.13
N VAL A 749 -23.54 -8.39 73.44
CA VAL A 749 -24.63 -7.73 74.14
C VAL A 749 -24.36 -6.24 74.20
N VAL A 750 -25.27 -5.45 73.62
CA VAL A 750 -25.26 -3.96 73.71
C VAL A 750 -26.25 -3.53 74.75
N THR A 751 -25.85 -2.65 75.65
CA THR A 751 -26.67 -2.21 76.78
C THR A 751 -27.15 -0.75 76.70
#